data_52530e5a00d5d426360aba9927766be7
#
_entry.id   52530e5a00d5d426360aba9927766be7
#
_cell.length_a   1.000
_cell.length_b   1.000
_cell.length_c   1.000
_cell.angle_alpha   90.00
_cell.angle_beta   90.00
_cell.angle_gamma   90.00
#
_symmetry.space_group_name_H-M   'P 1'
#
loop_
_entity.id
_entity.type
_entity.pdbx_description
1 polymer ?
#
loop_
_entity_poly.entity_id
_entity_poly.type
_entity_poly.pdbx_seq_one_letter_code
_entity_poly.pdbx_strand_id
1 'polypeptide(L)'
;MKLHNSYIVDAYKDEIDSIKFRKSQLGEDGVDKDLVVRCQNLWSNLDYFRRNRAKVLRFAYGDHYDDKILIKGKWMRQRDYLAAVGGMALQTNQVRKVVNTIAGVWTSEKNAPTVTALDTRWKGYGEGMTEVLRANWRVNQMNVLGGEWLNEADIGGLAVAKEEFSRYKDGRNDAWTKNVNPNMFFFESGMQDSRFGDLTLIGQLHDLAFNDLCFSFAEKPDDFAKLREWYTSDSNIRLQPDAVDISDANREEDISFDRPRQRGFCRVIEVWTRERRPRYHVLDTNSPEEPFDINADDKELIAQIERTNKERIAEGRKQGWKEDEIPLIEYKDFWFIDTYWYVRFLTPDGHIIWEGESTLPDRGHPYTIMAVPFTNGRICGHASDAVDTNIAMDRALVVDDMVKRAGAKGVMMVPEDIVPDWMDWDEFAEQATSINGVVYYKPKPHGQTPEMIYSHSSTVDTSNMISLLSRLLEDSVSVTGAMQGKTPTAGTSAALYAQQKQNSATPLAPLLERFRFFMDEVAMKKLKFIQENYTIQDYAEIVSSDELLQAMNLNLAMMGDLKYKVAIGPGTDTPQYRDQLREDLLMLVQGGALSMLDYVQMLNVPYKAELERRIQEHMAEQAALAAMAPQEQPAEE
;
A
#
# COMPACT_ATOMS: atom_id res chain seq x y z
N MET A 1 -17.68 -31.48 11.18
CA MET A 1 -17.14 -31.08 9.88
C MET A 1 -16.82 -29.59 10.00
N LYS A 2 -15.57 -29.23 10.32
CA LYS A 2 -15.15 -27.82 10.45
C LYS A 2 -15.14 -27.23 9.06
N LEU A 3 -16.10 -26.36 8.77
CA LEU A 3 -16.09 -25.56 7.55
C LEU A 3 -14.78 -24.75 7.53
N HIS A 4 -14.07 -24.81 6.41
CA HIS A 4 -12.86 -24.06 6.19
C HIS A 4 -13.16 -22.57 6.41
N ASN A 5 -12.52 -22.02 7.43
CA ASN A 5 -12.59 -20.61 7.76
C ASN A 5 -12.14 -19.79 6.55
N SER A 6 -12.89 -18.75 6.22
CA SER A 6 -12.40 -17.77 5.27
C SER A 6 -11.16 -17.09 5.86
N TYR A 7 -10.20 -16.81 5.04
CA TYR A 7 -8.92 -16.20 5.41
C TYR A 7 -9.06 -14.91 6.27
N ILE A 8 -10.15 -14.17 6.04
CA ILE A 8 -10.50 -12.94 6.78
C ILE A 8 -10.86 -13.25 8.24
N VAL A 9 -11.57 -14.35 8.48
CA VAL A 9 -12.04 -14.75 9.83
C VAL A 9 -10.87 -15.16 10.72
N ASP A 10 -9.93 -15.93 10.19
CA ASP A 10 -8.76 -16.35 10.95
C ASP A 10 -7.90 -15.14 11.34
N ALA A 11 -7.71 -14.20 10.43
CA ALA A 11 -6.98 -12.97 10.70
C ALA A 11 -7.61 -12.11 11.80
N TYR A 12 -8.95 -11.94 11.77
CA TYR A 12 -9.65 -11.19 12.81
C TYR A 12 -9.63 -11.90 14.15
N LYS A 13 -9.75 -13.22 14.16
CA LYS A 13 -9.71 -13.99 15.39
C LYS A 13 -8.33 -13.93 16.03
N ASP A 14 -7.26 -14.07 15.24
CA ASP A 14 -5.89 -14.02 15.73
C ASP A 14 -5.52 -12.59 16.19
N GLU A 15 -6.02 -11.55 15.52
CA GLU A 15 -5.87 -10.16 15.93
C GLU A 15 -6.60 -9.90 17.26
N ILE A 16 -7.78 -10.47 17.42
CA ILE A 16 -8.56 -10.43 18.66
C ILE A 16 -7.89 -11.30 19.74
N ASP A 17 -7.37 -12.48 19.42
CA ASP A 17 -6.67 -13.36 20.36
C ASP A 17 -5.31 -12.78 20.80
N SER A 18 -4.65 -12.00 19.95
CA SER A 18 -3.41 -11.29 20.31
C SER A 18 -3.66 -10.12 21.27
N ILE A 19 -4.87 -9.56 21.25
CA ILE A 19 -5.33 -8.58 22.20
C ILE A 19 -5.73 -9.35 23.46
N LYS A 20 -5.01 -9.23 24.58
CA LYS A 20 -5.37 -9.87 25.87
C LYS A 20 -6.76 -9.38 26.31
N PHE A 21 -7.76 -10.18 26.05
CA PHE A 21 -9.13 -9.89 26.39
C PHE A 21 -9.33 -9.63 27.88
N ARG A 22 -9.78 -8.46 28.27
CA ARG A 22 -10.86 -8.39 29.24
C ARG A 22 -12.07 -8.97 28.52
N LYS A 23 -12.68 -10.05 29.06
CA LYS A 23 -13.86 -10.70 28.49
C LYS A 23 -14.81 -9.64 28.00
N SER A 24 -14.88 -9.48 26.69
CA SER A 24 -15.85 -8.60 26.07
C SER A 24 -17.21 -9.13 26.43
N GLN A 25 -17.93 -8.39 27.20
CA GLN A 25 -19.33 -8.67 27.42
C GLN A 25 -20.07 -8.04 26.26
N LEU A 26 -20.27 -8.79 25.18
CA LEU A 26 -21.28 -8.47 24.19
C LEU A 26 -22.61 -8.21 24.98
N GLY A 27 -22.90 -6.94 25.25
CA GLY A 27 -24.18 -6.56 25.83
C GLY A 27 -24.25 -6.02 27.24
N GLU A 28 -23.20 -5.51 27.82
CA GLU A 28 -23.35 -4.36 28.69
C GLU A 28 -23.63 -3.17 27.78
N ASP A 29 -24.88 -2.74 27.71
CA ASP A 29 -25.56 -1.80 26.83
C ASP A 29 -24.77 -0.53 26.41
N GLY A 30 -23.56 -0.71 25.89
CA GLY A 30 -22.74 0.34 25.37
C GLY A 30 -23.15 0.71 23.95
N VAL A 31 -23.91 1.77 23.79
CA VAL A 31 -24.20 2.38 22.50
C VAL A 31 -23.44 3.70 22.42
N ASP A 32 -22.42 3.78 21.58
CA ASP A 32 -21.63 5.00 21.36
C ASP A 32 -21.96 5.62 20.00
N LYS A 33 -23.14 6.26 19.92
CA LYS A 33 -23.57 6.96 18.71
C LYS A 33 -22.71 8.17 18.39
N ASP A 34 -22.19 8.84 19.39
CA ASP A 34 -21.39 10.05 19.21
C ASP A 34 -20.06 9.71 18.51
N LEU A 35 -19.45 8.59 18.89
CA LEU A 35 -18.24 8.10 18.21
C LEU A 35 -18.52 7.71 16.75
N VAL A 36 -19.64 7.03 16.47
CA VAL A 36 -20.03 6.68 15.09
C VAL A 36 -20.23 7.93 14.25
N VAL A 37 -20.95 8.94 14.77
CA VAL A 37 -21.14 10.22 14.08
C VAL A 37 -19.81 10.94 13.83
N ARG A 38 -18.88 10.89 14.80
CA ARG A 38 -17.53 11.43 14.62
C ARG A 38 -16.79 10.69 13.51
N CYS A 39 -16.83 9.36 13.48
CA CYS A 39 -16.22 8.54 12.43
C CYS A 39 -16.82 8.85 11.05
N GLN A 40 -18.15 8.97 10.97
CA GLN A 40 -18.85 9.31 9.74
C GLN A 40 -18.44 10.68 9.22
N ASN A 41 -18.32 11.68 10.08
CA ASN A 41 -17.84 13.02 9.71
C ASN A 41 -16.41 12.98 9.18
N LEU A 42 -15.50 12.25 9.84
CA LEU A 42 -14.11 12.08 9.38
C LEU A 42 -14.06 11.35 8.04
N TRP A 43 -14.86 10.31 7.87
CA TRP A 43 -14.97 9.62 6.60
C TRP A 43 -15.51 10.55 5.50
N SER A 44 -16.53 11.36 5.78
CA SER A 44 -17.10 12.33 4.84
C SER A 44 -16.11 13.44 4.46
N ASN A 45 -15.23 13.84 5.37
CA ASN A 45 -14.16 14.81 5.06
C ASN A 45 -13.21 14.34 3.95
N LEU A 46 -13.09 13.03 3.74
CA LEU A 46 -12.31 12.42 2.66
C LEU A 46 -13.09 12.23 1.35
N ASP A 47 -14.29 12.82 1.22
CA ASP A 47 -15.14 12.65 0.04
C ASP A 47 -14.51 13.19 -1.25
N TYR A 48 -13.84 14.34 -1.16
CA TYR A 48 -13.08 14.88 -2.28
C TYR A 48 -11.97 13.92 -2.75
N PHE A 49 -11.24 13.35 -1.80
CA PHE A 49 -10.20 12.35 -2.08
C PHE A 49 -10.79 11.15 -2.83
N ARG A 50 -11.91 10.56 -2.34
CA ARG A 50 -12.54 9.38 -2.96
C ARG A 50 -13.01 9.67 -4.38
N ARG A 51 -13.68 10.80 -4.61
CA ARG A 51 -14.12 11.21 -5.95
C ARG A 51 -12.95 11.43 -6.91
N ASN A 52 -11.90 12.08 -6.44
CA ASN A 52 -10.71 12.30 -7.26
C ASN A 52 -10.01 10.99 -7.59
N ARG A 53 -9.83 10.11 -6.59
CA ARG A 53 -9.27 8.77 -6.79
C ARG A 53 -10.07 7.96 -7.81
N ALA A 54 -11.39 7.93 -7.70
CA ALA A 54 -12.26 7.22 -8.64
C ALA A 54 -12.13 7.79 -10.08
N LYS A 55 -12.04 9.13 -10.22
CA LYS A 55 -11.78 9.78 -11.51
C LYS A 55 -10.44 9.30 -12.10
N VAL A 56 -9.36 9.33 -11.33
CA VAL A 56 -8.03 8.92 -11.80
C VAL A 56 -8.00 7.43 -12.16
N LEU A 57 -8.61 6.55 -11.34
CA LEU A 57 -8.72 5.13 -11.63
C LEU A 57 -9.43 4.85 -12.94
N ARG A 58 -10.52 5.57 -13.23
CA ARG A 58 -11.23 5.47 -14.50
C ARG A 58 -10.34 5.82 -15.68
N PHE A 59 -9.54 6.89 -15.59
CA PHE A 59 -8.61 7.29 -16.64
C PHE A 59 -7.36 6.40 -16.74
N ALA A 60 -7.00 5.71 -15.66
CA ALA A 60 -5.87 4.77 -15.69
C ALA A 60 -6.27 3.39 -16.22
N TYR A 61 -7.43 2.85 -15.79
CA TYR A 61 -7.81 1.45 -16.02
C TYR A 61 -9.20 1.24 -16.59
N GLY A 62 -10.05 2.27 -16.63
CA GLY A 62 -11.45 2.19 -17.02
C GLY A 62 -11.78 2.81 -18.38
N ASP A 63 -13.04 3.12 -18.54
CA ASP A 63 -13.58 3.80 -19.71
C ASP A 63 -13.64 5.32 -19.49
N HIS A 64 -12.91 6.06 -20.30
CA HIS A 64 -12.84 7.52 -20.21
C HIS A 64 -14.20 8.19 -20.51
N TYR A 65 -15.09 7.53 -21.24
CA TYR A 65 -16.37 8.03 -21.72
C TYR A 65 -17.58 7.42 -21.01
N ASP A 66 -17.40 6.89 -19.80
CA ASP A 66 -18.49 6.28 -19.02
C ASP A 66 -19.37 7.32 -18.28
N ASP A 67 -19.01 8.60 -18.31
CA ASP A 67 -19.81 9.67 -17.71
C ASP A 67 -21.20 9.74 -18.32
N LYS A 68 -22.23 9.86 -17.46
CA LYS A 68 -23.61 10.09 -17.88
C LYS A 68 -23.80 11.58 -18.18
N ILE A 69 -24.24 11.88 -19.37
CA ILE A 69 -24.56 13.24 -19.84
C ILE A 69 -26.06 13.36 -20.12
N LEU A 70 -26.61 14.54 -19.83
CA LEU A 70 -28.02 14.81 -20.10
C LEU A 70 -28.17 15.44 -21.48
N ILE A 71 -28.76 14.70 -22.44
CA ILE A 71 -29.01 15.19 -23.80
C ILE A 71 -30.49 15.08 -24.12
N LYS A 72 -31.08 16.19 -24.49
CA LYS A 72 -32.53 16.28 -24.82
C LYS A 72 -33.44 15.68 -23.75
N GLY A 73 -33.08 15.86 -22.46
CA GLY A 73 -33.82 15.32 -21.31
C GLY A 73 -33.66 13.83 -21.02
N LYS A 74 -32.75 13.12 -21.71
CA LYS A 74 -32.41 11.74 -21.42
C LYS A 74 -30.98 11.61 -20.95
N TRP A 75 -30.77 10.84 -19.87
CA TRP A 75 -29.45 10.47 -19.42
C TRP A 75 -28.89 9.33 -20.27
N MET A 76 -27.74 9.52 -20.88
CA MET A 76 -27.00 8.48 -21.61
C MET A 76 -25.51 8.57 -21.32
N ARG A 77 -24.77 7.48 -21.55
CA ARG A 77 -23.31 7.49 -21.43
C ARG A 77 -22.71 8.33 -22.56
N GLN A 78 -21.64 9.01 -22.27
CA GLN A 78 -20.93 9.82 -23.26
C GLN A 78 -20.49 8.98 -24.48
N ARG A 79 -20.08 7.73 -24.26
CA ARG A 79 -19.73 6.76 -25.31
C ARG A 79 -20.91 6.50 -26.27
N ASP A 80 -22.10 6.28 -25.71
CA ASP A 80 -23.30 5.98 -26.49
C ASP A 80 -23.74 7.21 -27.31
N TYR A 81 -23.58 8.39 -26.72
CA TYR A 81 -23.81 9.65 -27.45
C TYR A 81 -22.85 9.82 -28.63
N LEU A 82 -21.54 9.60 -28.41
CA LEU A 82 -20.56 9.68 -29.50
C LEU A 82 -20.88 8.72 -30.63
N ALA A 83 -21.25 7.48 -30.29
CA ALA A 83 -21.69 6.48 -31.27
C ALA A 83 -22.94 6.93 -32.03
N ALA A 84 -23.93 7.52 -31.35
CA ALA A 84 -25.16 8.05 -31.98
C ALA A 84 -24.90 9.20 -32.96
N VAL A 85 -23.85 10.00 -32.72
CA VAL A 85 -23.43 11.09 -33.61
C VAL A 85 -22.48 10.61 -34.73
N GLY A 86 -22.19 9.29 -34.77
CA GLY A 86 -21.28 8.69 -35.74
C GLY A 86 -19.80 8.86 -35.43
N GLY A 87 -19.46 9.31 -34.22
CA GLY A 87 -18.09 9.38 -33.72
C GLY A 87 -17.64 8.08 -33.08
N MET A 88 -16.33 7.91 -32.93
CA MET A 88 -15.73 6.83 -32.20
C MET A 88 -15.16 7.35 -30.88
N ALA A 89 -15.43 6.65 -29.78
CA ALA A 89 -14.87 6.99 -28.47
C ALA A 89 -13.40 6.53 -28.40
N LEU A 90 -12.50 7.33 -28.97
CA LEU A 90 -11.07 7.10 -28.95
C LEU A 90 -10.49 7.56 -27.61
N GLN A 91 -9.73 6.71 -26.93
CA GLN A 91 -9.10 7.03 -25.66
C GLN A 91 -7.59 6.73 -25.69
N THR A 92 -6.82 7.55 -24.98
CA THR A 92 -5.39 7.37 -24.76
C THR A 92 -5.14 7.07 -23.30
N ASN A 93 -4.42 6.00 -23.00
CA ASN A 93 -4.12 5.61 -21.63
C ASN A 93 -2.84 6.28 -21.10
N GLN A 94 -2.76 7.62 -21.15
CA GLN A 94 -1.58 8.34 -20.71
C GLN A 94 -1.43 8.34 -19.18
N VAL A 95 -2.53 8.44 -18.44
CA VAL A 95 -2.55 8.35 -16.97
C VAL A 95 -1.98 6.99 -16.53
N ARG A 96 -2.42 5.89 -17.14
CA ARG A 96 -1.88 4.55 -16.86
C ARG A 96 -0.38 4.45 -17.10
N LYS A 97 0.11 5.11 -18.16
CA LYS A 97 1.53 5.14 -18.49
C LYS A 97 2.34 5.84 -17.39
N VAL A 98 1.83 6.94 -16.84
CA VAL A 98 2.45 7.65 -15.71
C VAL A 98 2.54 6.74 -14.49
N VAL A 99 1.40 6.19 -14.05
CA VAL A 99 1.30 5.28 -12.89
C VAL A 99 2.27 4.11 -13.03
N ASN A 100 2.26 3.42 -14.18
CA ASN A 100 3.15 2.28 -14.40
C ASN A 100 4.64 2.67 -14.43
N THR A 101 4.97 3.88 -14.88
CA THR A 101 6.36 4.33 -14.90
C THR A 101 6.89 4.57 -13.49
N ILE A 102 6.09 5.23 -12.63
CA ILE A 102 6.46 5.52 -11.24
C ILE A 102 6.58 4.21 -10.44
N ALA A 103 5.59 3.31 -10.54
CA ALA A 103 5.64 2.00 -9.90
C ALA A 103 6.83 1.15 -10.40
N GLY A 104 7.16 1.26 -11.69
CA GLY A 104 8.28 0.57 -12.31
C GLY A 104 9.64 0.98 -11.73
N VAL A 105 9.80 2.25 -11.33
CA VAL A 105 11.03 2.72 -10.67
C VAL A 105 11.24 1.93 -9.37
N TRP A 106 10.24 1.86 -8.51
CA TRP A 106 10.31 1.11 -7.25
C TRP A 106 10.54 -0.39 -7.45
N THR A 107 9.74 -0.99 -8.34
CA THR A 107 9.78 -2.44 -8.56
C THR A 107 11.11 -2.91 -9.15
N SER A 108 11.77 -2.06 -9.94
CA SER A 108 13.07 -2.38 -10.55
C SER A 108 14.22 -2.47 -9.53
N GLU A 109 14.09 -1.78 -8.39
CA GLU A 109 15.13 -1.70 -7.36
C GLU A 109 15.18 -2.93 -6.45
N LYS A 110 14.13 -3.79 -6.45
CA LYS A 110 14.00 -4.96 -5.56
C LYS A 110 14.38 -4.64 -4.12
N ASN A 111 13.73 -3.64 -3.56
CA ASN A 111 14.04 -3.11 -2.25
C ASN A 111 13.99 -4.17 -1.14
N ALA A 112 14.96 -4.13 -0.24
CA ALA A 112 15.08 -5.05 0.88
C ALA A 112 15.36 -4.30 2.18
N PRO A 113 14.78 -4.73 3.31
CA PRO A 113 15.03 -4.11 4.60
C PRO A 113 16.43 -4.46 5.13
N THR A 114 17.02 -3.52 5.84
CA THR A 114 18.25 -3.69 6.61
C THR A 114 18.03 -3.16 8.01
N VAL A 115 18.31 -3.99 9.01
CA VAL A 115 18.15 -3.68 10.42
C VAL A 115 19.50 -3.36 11.03
N THR A 116 19.61 -2.25 11.74
CA THR A 116 20.82 -1.86 12.43
C THR A 116 20.50 -1.64 13.90
N ALA A 117 21.23 -2.29 14.80
CA ALA A 117 21.08 -2.02 16.22
C ALA A 117 21.63 -0.60 16.54
N LEU A 118 20.91 0.14 17.39
CA LEU A 118 21.35 1.49 17.79
C LEU A 118 22.62 1.44 18.64
N ASP A 119 22.78 0.39 19.43
CA ASP A 119 24.01 0.16 20.19
C ASP A 119 24.96 -0.72 19.39
N THR A 120 26.17 -0.24 19.16
CA THR A 120 27.23 -0.92 18.39
C THR A 120 27.64 -2.26 19.00
N ARG A 121 27.46 -2.47 20.31
CA ARG A 121 27.73 -3.74 21.01
C ARG A 121 26.86 -4.88 20.52
N TRP A 122 25.68 -4.57 19.99
CA TRP A 122 24.68 -5.51 19.55
C TRP A 122 24.56 -5.62 18.02
N LYS A 123 25.63 -5.28 17.30
CA LYS A 123 25.65 -5.30 15.83
C LYS A 123 25.26 -6.65 15.23
N GLY A 124 25.75 -7.77 15.80
CA GLY A 124 25.41 -9.11 15.34
C GLY A 124 23.92 -9.43 15.43
N TYR A 125 23.22 -8.92 16.45
CA TYR A 125 21.77 -9.06 16.54
C TYR A 125 21.06 -8.29 15.41
N GLY A 126 21.53 -7.11 15.03
CA GLY A 126 21.00 -6.36 13.90
C GLY A 126 21.13 -7.12 12.57
N GLU A 127 22.24 -7.81 12.37
CA GLU A 127 22.47 -8.66 11.20
C GLU A 127 21.50 -9.85 11.17
N GLY A 128 21.34 -10.56 12.30
CA GLY A 128 20.38 -11.64 12.43
C GLY A 128 18.93 -11.20 12.23
N MET A 129 18.54 -10.07 12.82
CA MET A 129 17.20 -9.49 12.60
C MET A 129 16.99 -9.05 11.16
N THR A 130 18.06 -8.65 10.44
CA THR A 130 17.97 -8.38 9.00
C THR A 130 17.63 -9.63 8.20
N GLU A 131 18.23 -10.79 8.51
CA GLU A 131 17.91 -12.05 7.83
C GLU A 131 16.47 -12.46 8.09
N VAL A 132 16.02 -12.40 9.33
CA VAL A 132 14.65 -12.73 9.73
C VAL A 132 13.64 -11.82 9.04
N LEU A 133 13.85 -10.51 9.07
CA LEU A 133 12.95 -9.57 8.43
C LEU A 133 12.92 -9.73 6.91
N ARG A 134 14.06 -10.04 6.27
CA ARG A 134 14.13 -10.34 4.84
C ARG A 134 13.41 -11.63 4.46
N ALA A 135 13.48 -12.66 5.29
CA ALA A 135 12.73 -13.89 5.09
C ALA A 135 11.22 -13.62 5.12
N ASN A 136 10.73 -12.94 6.17
CA ASN A 136 9.33 -12.53 6.28
C ASN A 136 8.92 -11.62 5.10
N TRP A 137 9.78 -10.68 4.68
CA TRP A 137 9.56 -9.78 3.54
C TRP A 137 9.29 -10.52 2.24
N ARG A 138 10.01 -11.63 2.00
CA ARG A 138 9.82 -12.49 0.81
C ARG A 138 8.50 -13.26 0.90
N VAL A 139 8.20 -13.84 2.06
CA VAL A 139 6.97 -14.63 2.27
C VAL A 139 5.73 -13.74 2.10
N ASN A 140 5.76 -12.51 2.62
CA ASN A 140 4.70 -11.51 2.46
C ASN A 140 4.66 -10.86 1.06
N GLN A 141 5.62 -11.16 0.16
CA GLN A 141 5.73 -10.53 -1.16
C GLN A 141 5.73 -8.99 -1.09
N MET A 142 6.43 -8.43 -0.13
CA MET A 142 6.39 -7.00 0.19
C MET A 142 6.78 -6.08 -0.97
N ASN A 143 7.58 -6.57 -1.93
CA ASN A 143 7.90 -5.80 -3.14
C ASN A 143 6.68 -5.61 -4.06
N VAL A 144 5.76 -6.60 -4.09
CA VAL A 144 4.50 -6.50 -4.83
C VAL A 144 3.58 -5.52 -4.12
N LEU A 145 3.37 -5.71 -2.81
CA LEU A 145 2.56 -4.80 -1.99
C LEU A 145 3.10 -3.36 -2.04
N GLY A 146 4.42 -3.18 -1.98
CA GLY A 146 5.06 -1.88 -2.14
C GLY A 146 4.73 -1.22 -3.49
N GLY A 147 4.70 -1.99 -4.58
CA GLY A 147 4.24 -1.50 -5.88
C GLY A 147 2.77 -1.10 -5.89
N GLU A 148 1.90 -1.87 -5.22
CA GLU A 148 0.48 -1.55 -5.08
C GLU A 148 0.27 -0.27 -4.25
N TRP A 149 0.94 -0.12 -3.11
CA TRP A 149 0.85 1.11 -2.29
C TRP A 149 1.38 2.34 -3.01
N LEU A 150 2.45 2.20 -3.77
CA LEU A 150 2.95 3.32 -4.58
C LEU A 150 1.96 3.71 -5.68
N ASN A 151 1.30 2.72 -6.32
CA ASN A 151 0.22 2.98 -7.26
C ASN A 151 -0.95 3.70 -6.58
N GLU A 152 -1.37 3.26 -5.38
CA GLU A 152 -2.43 3.91 -4.63
C GLU A 152 -2.06 5.35 -4.23
N ALA A 153 -0.82 5.57 -3.80
CA ALA A 153 -0.32 6.91 -3.48
C ALA A 153 -0.23 7.81 -4.71
N ASP A 154 0.14 7.27 -5.86
CA ASP A 154 0.20 8.03 -7.13
C ASP A 154 -1.20 8.36 -7.66
N ILE A 155 -2.14 7.42 -7.59
CA ILE A 155 -3.52 7.58 -8.07
C ILE A 155 -4.33 8.47 -7.15
N GLY A 156 -4.38 8.15 -5.87
CA GLY A 156 -5.24 8.80 -4.89
C GLY A 156 -4.52 9.75 -3.94
N GLY A 157 -3.25 9.55 -3.70
CA GLY A 157 -2.47 10.27 -2.69
C GLY A 157 -2.51 9.63 -1.31
N LEU A 158 -3.18 8.50 -1.13
CA LEU A 158 -3.29 7.79 0.16
C LEU A 158 -2.96 6.32 -0.02
N ALA A 159 -1.99 5.84 0.73
CA ALA A 159 -1.68 4.43 0.87
C ALA A 159 -1.71 4.03 2.35
N VAL A 160 -2.28 2.88 2.64
CA VAL A 160 -2.43 2.40 4.02
C VAL A 160 -2.04 0.92 4.08
N ALA A 161 -1.13 0.62 4.99
CA ALA A 161 -0.77 -0.74 5.37
C ALA A 161 -1.32 -1.06 6.77
N LYS A 162 -1.73 -2.29 6.99
CA LYS A 162 -2.13 -2.82 8.29
C LYS A 162 -1.24 -4.00 8.64
N GLU A 163 -0.55 -3.93 9.77
CA GLU A 163 0.27 -5.00 10.30
C GLU A 163 -0.53 -5.84 11.29
N GLU A 164 -0.39 -7.16 11.20
CA GLU A 164 -1.03 -8.10 12.11
C GLU A 164 -0.12 -9.31 12.33
N PHE A 165 -0.29 -9.97 13.46
CA PHE A 165 0.31 -11.27 13.70
C PHE A 165 -0.78 -12.33 13.63
N SER A 166 -0.78 -13.13 12.57
CA SER A 166 -1.88 -14.05 12.29
C SER A 166 -1.39 -15.36 11.68
N ARG A 167 -2.27 -16.38 11.72
CA ARG A 167 -2.00 -17.68 11.16
C ARG A 167 -2.20 -17.70 9.65
N TYR A 168 -1.15 -18.03 8.91
CA TYR A 168 -1.21 -18.12 7.46
C TYR A 168 -1.79 -19.44 6.95
N LYS A 169 -2.00 -19.56 5.63
CA LYS A 169 -2.60 -20.73 4.95
C LYS A 169 -1.86 -22.04 5.22
N ASP A 170 -0.57 -22.00 5.49
CA ASP A 170 0.26 -23.15 5.83
C ASP A 170 0.17 -23.56 7.30
N GLY A 171 -0.55 -22.78 8.11
CA GLY A 171 -0.79 -23.05 9.52
C GLY A 171 0.25 -22.45 10.46
N ARG A 172 1.25 -21.72 9.97
CA ARG A 172 2.22 -20.98 10.78
C ARG A 172 1.70 -19.61 11.15
N ASN A 173 1.98 -19.17 12.37
CA ASN A 173 1.75 -17.80 12.79
C ASN A 173 2.93 -16.95 12.31
N ASP A 174 2.62 -15.81 11.70
CA ASP A 174 3.65 -14.91 11.17
C ASP A 174 3.16 -13.45 11.21
N ALA A 175 4.10 -12.51 11.12
CA ALA A 175 3.80 -11.11 10.95
C ALA A 175 3.37 -10.83 9.50
N TRP A 176 2.08 -10.51 9.32
CA TRP A 176 1.47 -10.24 8.01
C TRP A 176 1.19 -8.78 7.81
N THR A 177 1.37 -8.34 6.57
CA THR A 177 0.95 -7.00 6.14
C THR A 177 -0.21 -7.11 5.17
N LYS A 178 -1.28 -6.37 5.44
CA LYS A 178 -2.43 -6.26 4.54
C LYS A 178 -2.48 -4.89 3.88
N ASN A 179 -2.87 -4.88 2.61
CA ASN A 179 -3.25 -3.66 1.93
C ASN A 179 -4.66 -3.26 2.34
N VAL A 180 -4.81 -2.02 2.80
CA VAL A 180 -6.11 -1.46 3.20
C VAL A 180 -6.67 -0.63 2.06
N ASN A 181 -7.93 -0.88 1.67
CA ASN A 181 -8.59 -0.07 0.66
C ASN A 181 -8.77 1.37 1.17
N PRO A 182 -8.15 2.39 0.55
CA PRO A 182 -8.21 3.76 1.03
C PRO A 182 -9.63 4.34 1.07
N ASN A 183 -10.58 3.82 0.28
CA ASN A 183 -11.97 4.26 0.30
C ASN A 183 -12.73 3.78 1.55
N MET A 184 -12.27 2.69 2.17
CA MET A 184 -12.83 2.11 3.40
C MET A 184 -12.12 2.60 4.66
N PHE A 185 -11.21 3.56 4.53
CA PHE A 185 -10.36 4.04 5.58
C PHE A 185 -10.68 5.50 5.94
N PHE A 186 -10.51 5.87 7.20
CA PHE A 186 -10.70 7.23 7.67
C PHE A 186 -9.76 7.53 8.85
N PHE A 187 -9.42 8.79 8.98
CA PHE A 187 -8.58 9.28 10.06
C PHE A 187 -8.84 10.76 10.31
N GLU A 188 -8.31 11.29 11.39
CA GLU A 188 -8.48 12.69 11.72
C GLU A 188 -7.80 13.59 10.71
N SER A 189 -8.56 14.50 10.08
CA SER A 189 -8.07 15.38 9.03
C SER A 189 -7.44 16.68 9.54
N GLY A 190 -7.60 16.98 10.82
CA GLY A 190 -7.08 18.21 11.46
C GLY A 190 -5.61 18.17 11.84
N MET A 191 -4.89 17.10 11.49
CA MET A 191 -3.48 16.92 11.80
C MET A 191 -2.58 17.91 11.09
N GLN A 192 -1.52 18.31 11.76
CA GLN A 192 -0.48 19.20 11.23
C GLN A 192 0.81 18.45 10.89
N ASP A 193 1.09 17.34 11.59
CA ASP A 193 2.27 16.52 11.33
C ASP A 193 2.04 15.54 10.20
N SER A 194 2.76 15.71 9.09
CA SER A 194 2.70 14.81 7.93
C SER A 194 3.25 13.40 8.22
N ARG A 195 3.85 13.17 9.39
CA ARG A 195 4.33 11.88 9.89
C ARG A 195 3.29 11.16 10.77
N PHE A 196 2.10 11.76 10.93
CA PHE A 196 0.99 11.22 11.72
C PHE A 196 1.26 11.05 13.23
N GLY A 197 2.26 11.78 13.78
CA GLY A 197 2.60 11.75 15.21
C GLY A 197 1.53 12.35 16.13
N ASP A 198 0.70 13.23 15.61
CA ASP A 198 -0.41 13.91 16.28
C ASP A 198 -1.78 13.24 16.08
N LEU A 199 -1.82 12.06 15.43
CA LEU A 199 -3.03 11.30 15.19
C LEU A 199 -3.73 10.92 16.49
N THR A 200 -5.05 11.18 16.58
CA THR A 200 -5.87 10.85 17.76
C THR A 200 -6.97 9.84 17.46
N LEU A 201 -7.42 9.74 16.21
CA LEU A 201 -8.44 8.80 15.78
C LEU A 201 -8.13 8.28 14.37
N ILE A 202 -8.25 6.97 14.22
CA ILE A 202 -8.07 6.26 12.95
C ILE A 202 -9.05 5.09 12.91
N GLY A 203 -9.54 4.75 11.71
CA GLY A 203 -10.43 3.61 11.59
C GLY A 203 -10.58 3.07 10.19
N GLN A 204 -11.18 1.90 10.12
CA GLN A 204 -11.44 1.16 8.91
C GLN A 204 -12.86 0.61 8.90
N LEU A 205 -13.49 0.66 7.74
CA LEU A 205 -14.77 0.01 7.49
C LEU A 205 -14.54 -1.41 6.99
N HIS A 206 -15.27 -2.37 7.53
CA HIS A 206 -15.21 -3.76 7.11
C HIS A 206 -16.57 -4.24 6.65
N ASP A 207 -16.57 -5.07 5.62
CA ASP A 207 -17.75 -5.79 5.15
C ASP A 207 -17.52 -7.28 5.42
N LEU A 208 -18.13 -7.82 6.48
CA LEU A 208 -18.00 -9.21 6.90
C LEU A 208 -19.30 -9.98 6.59
N ALA A 209 -19.18 -11.21 6.13
CA ALA A 209 -20.33 -12.08 6.07
C ALA A 209 -20.87 -12.33 7.50
N PHE A 210 -22.18 -12.45 7.65
CA PHE A 210 -22.78 -12.59 8.99
C PHE A 210 -22.21 -13.79 9.78
N ASN A 211 -21.94 -14.90 9.11
CA ASN A 211 -21.34 -16.07 9.75
C ASN A 211 -19.91 -15.80 10.22
N ASP A 212 -19.14 -15.05 9.44
CA ASP A 212 -17.77 -14.68 9.77
C ASP A 212 -17.74 -13.69 10.94
N LEU A 213 -18.67 -12.74 10.95
CA LEU A 213 -18.88 -11.82 12.08
C LEU A 213 -19.17 -12.59 13.37
N CYS A 214 -20.15 -13.51 13.31
CA CYS A 214 -20.50 -14.33 14.47
C CYS A 214 -19.34 -15.21 14.93
N PHE A 215 -18.61 -15.79 13.99
CA PHE A 215 -17.46 -16.64 14.31
C PHE A 215 -16.32 -15.83 14.97
N SER A 216 -16.14 -14.59 14.57
CA SER A 216 -15.07 -13.72 15.10
C SER A 216 -15.39 -13.16 16.48
N PHE A 217 -16.66 -12.82 16.76
CA PHE A 217 -17.03 -12.04 17.94
C PHE A 217 -18.00 -12.75 18.91
N ALA A 218 -18.70 -13.83 18.51
CA ALA A 218 -19.64 -14.52 19.36
C ALA A 218 -18.96 -15.69 20.09
N GLU A 219 -18.97 -15.66 21.43
CA GLU A 219 -18.50 -16.74 22.28
C GLU A 219 -19.64 -17.68 22.72
N LYS A 220 -20.84 -17.13 22.86
CA LYS A 220 -22.01 -17.83 23.38
C LYS A 220 -23.16 -17.83 22.38
N PRO A 221 -24.09 -18.81 22.46
CA PRO A 221 -25.31 -18.81 21.65
C PRO A 221 -26.14 -17.52 21.71
N ASP A 222 -26.18 -16.88 22.89
CA ASP A 222 -26.91 -15.63 23.10
C ASP A 222 -26.28 -14.46 22.31
N ASP A 223 -24.99 -14.50 22.12
CA ASP A 223 -24.27 -13.47 21.34
C ASP A 223 -24.69 -13.51 19.87
N PHE A 224 -24.93 -14.71 19.30
CA PHE A 224 -25.49 -14.86 17.95
C PHE A 224 -26.87 -14.21 17.82
N ALA A 225 -27.70 -14.38 18.84
CA ALA A 225 -29.04 -13.80 18.83
C ALA A 225 -28.97 -12.27 18.90
N LYS A 226 -28.10 -11.70 19.72
CA LYS A 226 -27.87 -10.26 19.85
C LYS A 226 -27.32 -9.66 18.56
N LEU A 227 -26.27 -10.26 17.98
CA LEU A 227 -25.70 -9.80 16.72
C LEU A 227 -26.76 -9.84 15.60
N ARG A 228 -27.57 -10.90 15.55
CA ARG A 228 -28.65 -11.00 14.59
C ARG A 228 -29.73 -9.93 14.80
N GLU A 229 -30.08 -9.61 16.05
CA GLU A 229 -31.01 -8.55 16.37
C GLU A 229 -30.47 -7.20 15.92
N TRP A 230 -29.22 -6.86 16.23
CA TRP A 230 -28.59 -5.60 15.82
C TRP A 230 -28.56 -5.40 14.30
N TYR A 231 -28.29 -6.47 13.53
CA TYR A 231 -28.23 -6.39 12.07
C TYR A 231 -29.56 -6.65 11.35
N THR A 232 -30.65 -6.96 12.05
CA THR A 232 -31.97 -7.23 11.46
C THR A 232 -33.01 -6.18 11.82
N SER A 233 -32.87 -5.52 12.99
CA SER A 233 -33.92 -4.69 13.57
C SER A 233 -34.01 -3.29 12.97
N ASP A 234 -33.00 -2.82 12.23
CA ASP A 234 -33.01 -1.46 11.70
C ASP A 234 -32.95 -1.38 10.18
N SER A 235 -33.67 -0.38 9.65
CA SER A 235 -33.82 -0.12 8.22
C SER A 235 -32.51 0.25 7.52
N ASN A 236 -31.46 0.59 8.26
CA ASN A 236 -30.17 1.05 7.75
C ASN A 236 -29.09 -0.03 7.69
N ILE A 237 -29.22 -1.11 8.48
CA ILE A 237 -28.20 -2.14 8.65
C ILE A 237 -28.66 -3.41 7.99
N ARG A 238 -28.81 -3.40 6.73
CA ARG A 238 -29.57 -4.47 6.11
C ARG A 238 -28.69 -5.61 5.67
N LEU A 239 -28.98 -6.79 6.21
CA LEU A 239 -29.09 -8.03 5.44
C LEU A 239 -30.11 -7.84 4.28
N GLN A 240 -30.06 -6.72 3.55
CA GLN A 240 -31.16 -6.41 2.63
C GLN A 240 -31.05 -7.03 1.26
N PRO A 241 -32.23 -7.43 0.77
CA PRO A 241 -32.38 -7.97 -0.54
C PRO A 241 -32.43 -6.96 -1.71
N ASP A 242 -32.40 -5.68 -1.48
CA ASP A 242 -32.46 -4.72 -2.58
C ASP A 242 -31.12 -4.58 -3.28
N ALA A 243 -31.07 -5.21 -4.41
CA ALA A 243 -29.93 -5.24 -5.27
C ALA A 243 -29.51 -3.83 -5.68
N VAL A 244 -28.39 -3.40 -5.22
CA VAL A 244 -27.53 -2.63 -6.10
C VAL A 244 -27.14 -3.59 -7.22
N ASP A 245 -27.47 -3.24 -8.46
CA ASP A 245 -27.11 -4.02 -9.63
C ASP A 245 -25.61 -4.33 -9.55
N ILE A 246 -25.24 -5.61 -9.66
CA ILE A 246 -23.83 -6.04 -9.51
C ILE A 246 -22.92 -5.26 -10.47
N SER A 247 -23.48 -4.78 -11.59
CA SER A 247 -22.79 -3.91 -12.53
C SER A 247 -22.44 -2.53 -11.94
N ASP A 248 -23.25 -2.01 -11.02
CA ASP A 248 -23.00 -0.72 -10.35
C ASP A 248 -22.28 -0.91 -9.00
N ALA A 249 -22.37 -2.07 -8.35
CA ALA A 249 -21.68 -2.38 -7.10
C ALA A 249 -20.14 -2.38 -7.21
N ASN A 250 -19.61 -2.48 -8.43
CA ASN A 250 -18.17 -2.36 -8.69
C ASN A 250 -17.68 -0.91 -8.81
N ARG A 251 -18.56 0.08 -8.73
CA ARG A 251 -18.15 1.48 -8.72
C ARG A 251 -17.65 1.83 -7.33
N GLU A 252 -16.38 2.13 -7.24
CA GLU A 252 -15.75 2.62 -5.99
C GLU A 252 -16.36 3.95 -5.51
N GLU A 253 -17.12 4.64 -6.37
CA GLU A 253 -17.81 5.89 -6.08
C GLU A 253 -19.01 5.71 -5.14
N ASP A 254 -19.61 4.49 -5.08
CA ASP A 254 -20.87 4.24 -4.37
C ASP A 254 -20.67 3.59 -2.98
N ILE A 255 -19.51 3.76 -2.35
CA ILE A 255 -19.28 3.26 -0.99
C ILE A 255 -20.05 4.14 0.00
N SER A 256 -20.97 3.52 0.75
CA SER A 256 -21.67 4.14 1.87
C SER A 256 -20.96 3.84 3.18
N PHE A 257 -20.97 4.79 4.12
CA PHE A 257 -20.45 4.56 5.46
C PHE A 257 -21.27 3.51 6.22
N ASP A 258 -22.60 3.56 6.10
CA ASP A 258 -23.52 2.74 6.92
C ASP A 258 -23.86 1.39 6.28
N ARG A 259 -23.63 1.23 4.95
CA ARG A 259 -24.11 0.05 4.22
C ARG A 259 -22.96 -0.74 3.60
N PRO A 260 -23.00 -2.08 3.73
CA PRO A 260 -22.04 -2.93 3.06
C PRO A 260 -22.21 -2.90 1.54
N ARG A 261 -21.15 -3.19 0.81
CA ARG A 261 -21.15 -3.21 -0.67
C ARG A 261 -21.94 -4.40 -1.25
N GLN A 262 -22.01 -5.50 -0.53
CA GLN A 262 -22.61 -6.74 -0.99
C GLN A 262 -23.73 -7.19 -0.07
N ARG A 263 -24.72 -7.89 -0.66
CA ARG A 263 -25.81 -8.52 0.10
C ARG A 263 -25.27 -9.62 1.01
N GLY A 264 -25.87 -9.75 2.20
CA GLY A 264 -25.48 -10.76 3.18
C GLY A 264 -24.23 -10.44 3.97
N PHE A 265 -23.63 -9.26 3.72
CA PHE A 265 -22.52 -8.73 4.49
C PHE A 265 -23.03 -7.77 5.55
N CYS A 266 -22.29 -7.66 6.65
CA CYS A 266 -22.52 -6.74 7.74
C CYS A 266 -21.41 -5.69 7.73
N ARG A 267 -21.78 -4.40 7.89
CA ARG A 267 -20.82 -3.33 8.07
C ARG A 267 -20.32 -3.32 9.52
N VAL A 268 -19.00 -3.39 9.69
CA VAL A 268 -18.32 -3.23 10.98
C VAL A 268 -17.38 -2.05 10.89
N ILE A 269 -17.42 -1.19 11.91
CA ILE A 269 -16.57 -0.01 12.01
C ILE A 269 -15.49 -0.32 13.05
N GLU A 270 -14.25 -0.49 12.60
CA GLU A 270 -13.08 -0.59 13.47
C GLU A 270 -12.56 0.81 13.74
N VAL A 271 -12.45 1.20 14.99
CA VAL A 271 -12.01 2.51 15.43
C VAL A 271 -10.92 2.39 16.47
N TRP A 272 -9.85 3.08 16.26
CA TRP A 272 -8.75 3.26 17.20
C TRP A 272 -8.73 4.69 17.69
N THR A 273 -8.78 4.89 19.01
CA THR A 273 -8.71 6.20 19.67
C THR A 273 -7.50 6.27 20.56
N ARG A 274 -6.78 7.38 20.50
CA ARG A 274 -5.64 7.65 21.37
C ARG A 274 -6.14 8.20 22.69
N GLU A 275 -6.04 7.40 23.74
CA GLU A 275 -6.50 7.75 25.08
C GLU A 275 -5.32 8.09 25.99
N ARG A 276 -5.60 8.77 27.08
CA ARG A 276 -4.60 9.21 28.05
C ARG A 276 -5.12 8.93 29.44
N ARG A 277 -4.27 8.36 30.28
CA ARG A 277 -4.57 8.15 31.70
C ARG A 277 -3.40 8.51 32.59
N PRO A 278 -3.66 9.04 33.79
CA PRO A 278 -2.59 9.26 34.77
C PRO A 278 -2.17 7.92 35.37
N ARG A 279 -0.87 7.71 35.50
CA ARG A 279 -0.25 6.54 36.15
C ARG A 279 0.79 6.97 37.14
N TYR A 280 1.03 6.09 38.14
CA TYR A 280 2.11 6.23 39.10
C TYR A 280 3.17 5.18 38.84
N HIS A 281 4.43 5.59 38.91
CA HIS A 281 5.54 4.66 39.03
C HIS A 281 5.64 4.19 40.47
N VAL A 282 5.65 2.90 40.67
CA VAL A 282 5.73 2.28 41.98
C VAL A 282 6.99 1.45 42.03
N LEU A 283 7.74 1.63 43.11
CA LEU A 283 8.98 0.94 43.41
C LEU A 283 8.80 0.10 44.66
N ASP A 284 8.96 -1.20 44.59
CA ASP A 284 9.08 -2.05 45.77
C ASP A 284 10.55 -2.03 46.23
N THR A 285 10.81 -1.50 47.44
CA THR A 285 12.16 -1.42 48.01
C THR A 285 12.79 -2.82 48.22
N ASN A 286 11.98 -3.90 48.26
CA ASN A 286 12.48 -5.26 48.27
C ASN A 286 12.99 -5.73 46.90
N SER A 287 12.48 -5.19 45.82
CA SER A 287 12.84 -5.55 44.43
C SER A 287 13.05 -4.26 43.61
N PRO A 288 14.10 -3.48 43.90
CA PRO A 288 14.31 -2.17 43.28
C PRO A 288 14.63 -2.27 41.77
N GLU A 289 14.90 -3.45 41.25
CA GLU A 289 15.22 -3.70 39.86
C GLU A 289 13.99 -3.82 38.96
N GLU A 290 12.79 -4.03 39.55
CA GLU A 290 11.53 -4.21 38.82
C GLU A 290 10.48 -3.13 39.22
N PRO A 291 10.62 -1.90 38.75
CA PRO A 291 9.56 -0.90 38.94
C PRO A 291 8.33 -1.29 38.13
N PHE A 292 7.13 -1.07 38.66
CA PHE A 292 5.88 -1.31 37.97
C PHE A 292 4.97 -0.08 37.99
N ASP A 293 4.08 -0.01 37.01
CA ASP A 293 3.20 1.13 36.82
C ASP A 293 1.76 0.76 37.21
N ILE A 294 1.10 1.64 37.96
CA ILE A 294 -0.31 1.48 38.32
C ILE A 294 -1.15 2.64 37.81
N ASN A 295 -2.40 2.37 37.47
CA ASN A 295 -3.34 3.42 37.08
C ASN A 295 -3.74 4.23 38.33
N ALA A 296 -3.75 5.56 38.20
CA ALA A 296 -4.13 6.44 39.29
C ALA A 296 -5.61 6.22 39.77
N ASP A 297 -6.44 5.67 38.88
CA ASP A 297 -7.86 5.41 39.18
C ASP A 297 -8.13 4.00 39.75
N ASP A 298 -7.10 3.14 39.82
CA ASP A 298 -7.21 1.78 40.32
C ASP A 298 -7.20 1.74 41.86
N LYS A 299 -8.36 2.03 42.43
CA LYS A 299 -8.56 2.10 43.90
C LYS A 299 -8.29 0.77 44.57
N GLU A 300 -8.51 -0.35 43.89
CA GLU A 300 -8.32 -1.69 44.50
C GLU A 300 -6.84 -1.99 44.67
N LEU A 301 -6.06 -1.75 43.63
CA LEU A 301 -4.61 -1.98 43.64
C LEU A 301 -3.88 -1.01 44.59
N ILE A 302 -4.34 0.24 44.64
CA ILE A 302 -3.83 1.25 45.59
C ILE A 302 -4.14 0.79 47.03
N ALA A 303 -5.37 0.34 47.31
CA ALA A 303 -5.72 -0.15 48.64
C ALA A 303 -4.96 -1.42 49.01
N GLN A 304 -4.65 -2.29 48.05
CA GLN A 304 -3.83 -3.48 48.26
C GLN A 304 -2.38 -3.12 48.64
N ILE A 305 -1.77 -2.15 47.93
CA ILE A 305 -0.43 -1.64 48.25
C ILE A 305 -0.40 -1.04 49.66
N GLU A 306 -1.39 -0.24 50.02
CA GLU A 306 -1.49 0.33 51.37
C GLU A 306 -1.63 -0.76 52.46
N ARG A 307 -2.39 -1.83 52.20
CA ARG A 307 -2.50 -2.97 53.10
C ARG A 307 -1.18 -3.68 53.29
N THR A 308 -0.51 -3.99 52.18
CA THR A 308 0.81 -4.63 52.19
C THR A 308 1.82 -3.80 52.94
N ASN A 309 1.87 -2.47 52.75
CA ASN A 309 2.73 -1.59 53.48
C ASN A 309 2.40 -1.59 54.99
N LYS A 310 1.12 -1.54 55.37
CA LYS A 310 0.71 -1.65 56.78
C LYS A 310 1.14 -2.96 57.42
N GLU A 311 1.04 -4.08 56.71
CA GLU A 311 1.46 -5.42 57.17
C GLU A 311 3.01 -5.42 57.34
N ARG A 312 3.77 -4.94 56.37
CA ARG A 312 5.24 -4.84 56.46
C ARG A 312 5.70 -3.99 57.66
N ILE A 313 5.04 -2.85 57.88
CA ILE A 313 5.33 -2.00 59.07
C ILE A 313 5.03 -2.74 60.37
N ALA A 314 3.92 -3.47 60.45
CA ALA A 314 3.53 -4.22 61.63
C ALA A 314 4.50 -5.38 61.93
N GLU A 315 4.97 -6.06 60.90
CA GLU A 315 5.99 -7.11 61.03
C GLU A 315 7.39 -6.55 61.36
N GLY A 316 7.84 -5.50 60.68
CA GLY A 316 9.12 -4.86 61.00
C GLY A 316 9.21 -4.32 62.40
N ARG A 317 8.12 -3.74 62.92
CA ARG A 317 8.02 -3.31 64.34
C ARG A 317 8.11 -4.50 65.31
N LYS A 318 7.52 -5.66 64.96
CA LYS A 318 7.64 -6.88 65.78
C LYS A 318 9.09 -7.41 65.80
N GLN A 319 9.83 -7.24 64.71
CA GLN A 319 11.21 -7.68 64.59
C GLN A 319 12.23 -6.64 65.13
N GLY A 320 11.75 -5.47 65.58
CA GLY A 320 12.58 -4.44 66.18
C GLY A 320 13.36 -3.57 65.16
N TRP A 321 12.94 -3.57 63.90
CA TRP A 321 13.52 -2.75 62.84
C TRP A 321 13.13 -1.27 63.03
N LYS A 322 14.00 -0.38 62.61
CA LYS A 322 13.65 1.04 62.57
C LYS A 322 12.75 1.31 61.39
N GLU A 323 11.94 2.34 61.46
CA GLU A 323 11.00 2.71 60.37
C GLU A 323 11.69 2.94 59.02
N ASP A 324 12.90 3.46 59.04
CA ASP A 324 13.73 3.70 57.83
C ASP A 324 14.34 2.40 57.23
N GLU A 325 14.31 1.29 57.96
CA GLU A 325 14.89 0.00 57.53
C GLU A 325 13.81 -0.95 56.98
N ILE A 326 12.51 -0.59 57.09
CA ILE A 326 11.41 -1.42 56.64
C ILE A 326 11.22 -1.20 55.15
N PRO A 327 11.34 -2.24 54.33
CA PRO A 327 11.15 -2.13 52.88
C PRO A 327 9.65 -1.90 52.55
N LEU A 328 9.35 -0.72 52.04
CA LEU A 328 8.01 -0.32 51.64
C LEU A 328 7.88 -0.26 50.12
N ILE A 329 6.63 -0.37 49.66
CA ILE A 329 6.27 -0.08 48.30
C ILE A 329 6.03 1.43 48.22
N GLU A 330 6.91 2.12 47.52
CA GLU A 330 6.91 3.58 47.45
C GLU A 330 6.37 4.06 46.12
N TYR A 331 5.52 5.10 46.16
CA TYR A 331 5.17 5.84 44.98
C TYR A 331 6.26 6.85 44.71
N LYS A 332 6.79 6.89 43.50
CA LYS A 332 7.63 8.02 43.09
C LYS A 332 6.81 9.31 43.11
N ASP A 333 7.40 10.40 43.52
CA ASP A 333 6.76 11.69 43.86
C ASP A 333 6.01 12.36 42.68
N PHE A 334 5.91 11.73 41.53
CA PHE A 334 5.19 12.25 40.38
C PHE A 334 4.40 11.18 39.67
N TRP A 335 3.22 11.56 39.19
CA TRP A 335 2.45 10.80 38.24
C TRP A 335 2.81 11.22 36.83
N PHE A 336 2.64 10.32 35.86
CA PHE A 336 2.85 10.62 34.45
C PHE A 336 1.59 10.30 33.66
N ILE A 337 1.46 10.94 32.50
CA ILE A 337 0.35 10.69 31.60
C ILE A 337 0.78 9.59 30.64
N ASP A 338 0.23 8.40 30.84
CA ASP A 338 0.37 7.28 29.91
C ASP A 338 -0.55 7.50 28.71
N THR A 339 -0.01 7.28 27.51
CA THR A 339 -0.75 7.42 26.28
C THR A 339 -0.81 6.05 25.61
N TYR A 340 -2.02 5.58 25.35
CA TYR A 340 -2.26 4.27 24.75
C TYR A 340 -3.35 4.36 23.71
N TRP A 341 -3.41 3.36 22.81
CA TRP A 341 -4.48 3.24 21.84
C TRP A 341 -5.54 2.29 22.37
N TYR A 342 -6.80 2.67 22.15
CA TYR A 342 -7.98 1.90 22.53
C TYR A 342 -8.78 1.58 21.28
N VAL A 343 -9.11 0.32 21.06
CA VAL A 343 -9.82 -0.15 19.88
C VAL A 343 -11.26 -0.49 20.21
N ARG A 344 -12.17 -0.11 19.31
CA ARG A 344 -13.60 -0.43 19.37
C ARG A 344 -14.06 -0.96 18.01
N PHE A 345 -14.81 -2.05 18.03
CA PHE A 345 -15.55 -2.54 16.88
C PHE A 345 -17.01 -2.20 17.08
N LEU A 346 -17.58 -1.43 16.16
CA LEU A 346 -18.92 -0.86 16.30
C LEU A 346 -19.80 -1.29 15.12
N THR A 347 -21.11 -1.41 15.40
CA THR A 347 -22.11 -1.41 14.34
C THR A 347 -22.36 0.02 13.84
N PRO A 348 -22.94 0.23 12.65
CA PRO A 348 -23.34 1.56 12.18
C PRO A 348 -24.32 2.29 13.12
N ASP A 349 -25.10 1.57 13.92
CA ASP A 349 -26.02 2.15 14.93
C ASP A 349 -25.35 2.48 16.26
N GLY A 350 -24.06 2.15 16.41
CA GLY A 350 -23.25 2.46 17.57
C GLY A 350 -23.21 1.37 18.64
N HIS A 351 -23.77 0.18 18.40
CA HIS A 351 -23.58 -0.94 19.32
C HIS A 351 -22.13 -1.37 19.32
N ILE A 352 -21.55 -1.52 20.50
CA ILE A 352 -20.19 -1.98 20.70
C ILE A 352 -20.17 -3.50 20.56
N ILE A 353 -19.53 -4.00 19.50
CA ILE A 353 -19.34 -5.43 19.28
C ILE A 353 -18.23 -5.92 20.21
N TRP A 354 -17.15 -5.16 20.27
CA TRP A 354 -15.99 -5.44 21.11
C TRP A 354 -15.16 -4.18 21.33
N GLU A 355 -14.52 -4.08 22.48
CA GLU A 355 -13.60 -3.00 22.81
C GLU A 355 -12.47 -3.44 23.74
N GLY A 356 -11.31 -2.80 23.65
CA GLY A 356 -10.16 -3.10 24.50
C GLY A 356 -8.99 -2.15 24.33
N GLU A 357 -8.05 -2.20 25.28
CA GLU A 357 -6.77 -1.51 25.13
C GLU A 357 -5.92 -2.23 24.11
N SER A 358 -5.12 -1.49 23.35
CA SER A 358 -4.15 -2.06 22.42
C SER A 358 -3.13 -2.93 23.15
N THR A 359 -2.99 -4.15 22.69
CA THR A 359 -1.92 -5.08 23.12
C THR A 359 -0.81 -5.18 22.10
N LEU A 360 -0.91 -4.39 21.03
CA LEU A 360 0.10 -4.34 19.98
C LEU A 360 1.40 -3.72 20.52
N PRO A 361 2.52 -3.98 19.83
CA PRO A 361 3.81 -3.40 20.20
C PRO A 361 3.72 -1.90 20.49
N ASP A 362 4.38 -1.45 21.54
CA ASP A 362 4.31 -0.06 22.05
C ASP A 362 2.89 0.44 22.37
N ARG A 363 1.92 -0.45 22.59
CA ARG A 363 0.49 -0.11 22.72
C ARG A 363 0.00 0.81 21.61
N GLY A 364 0.56 0.63 20.40
CA GLY A 364 0.28 1.41 19.21
C GLY A 364 -1.00 0.95 18.48
N HIS A 365 -1.16 1.43 17.27
CA HIS A 365 -2.18 0.97 16.33
C HIS A 365 -1.53 0.22 15.16
N PRO A 366 -2.25 -0.68 14.45
CA PRO A 366 -1.65 -1.54 13.43
C PRO A 366 -1.39 -0.82 12.10
N TYR A 367 -1.92 0.38 11.90
CA TYR A 367 -1.90 1.05 10.61
C TYR A 367 -0.63 1.87 10.39
N THR A 368 -0.08 1.81 9.19
CA THR A 368 0.90 2.77 8.68
C THR A 368 0.27 3.52 7.52
N ILE A 369 0.43 4.84 7.49
CA ILE A 369 -0.27 5.73 6.57
C ILE A 369 0.73 6.56 5.79
N MET A 370 0.50 6.69 4.49
CA MET A 370 1.16 7.68 3.64
C MET A 370 0.09 8.55 2.99
N ALA A 371 0.15 9.86 3.20
CA ALA A 371 -0.71 10.82 2.52
C ALA A 371 0.11 11.88 1.80
N VAL A 372 -0.21 12.17 0.56
CA VAL A 372 0.52 13.10 -0.32
C VAL A 372 -0.49 14.00 -1.02
N PRO A 373 -0.24 15.28 -1.16
CA PRO A 373 0.83 16.09 -0.56
C PRO A 373 0.61 16.40 0.91
N PHE A 374 -0.57 16.14 1.46
CA PHE A 374 -1.01 16.40 2.84
C PHE A 374 -0.76 17.86 3.29
N THR A 375 -1.20 18.81 2.47
CA THR A 375 -1.15 20.23 2.78
C THR A 375 -2.54 20.71 3.15
N ASN A 376 -2.70 21.20 4.38
CA ASN A 376 -4.01 21.60 4.93
C ASN A 376 -5.07 20.48 4.86
N GLY A 377 -4.66 19.23 5.11
CA GLY A 377 -5.55 18.06 5.03
C GLY A 377 -5.94 17.63 3.60
N ARG A 378 -5.42 18.30 2.58
CA ARG A 378 -5.71 17.95 1.17
C ARG A 378 -4.82 16.79 0.73
N ILE A 379 -5.48 15.74 0.23
CA ILE A 379 -4.84 14.54 -0.32
C ILE A 379 -5.20 14.47 -1.80
N CYS A 380 -4.19 14.30 -2.65
CA CYS A 380 -4.36 14.25 -4.10
C CYS A 380 -3.20 13.47 -4.72
N GLY A 381 -3.51 12.43 -5.48
CA GLY A 381 -2.48 11.65 -6.19
C GLY A 381 -1.80 12.48 -7.26
N HIS A 382 -0.52 12.20 -7.49
CA HIS A 382 0.28 12.89 -8.51
C HIS A 382 -0.26 12.65 -9.93
N ALA A 383 -0.75 11.44 -10.22
CA ALA A 383 -1.37 11.11 -11.51
C ALA A 383 -2.63 11.93 -11.83
N SER A 384 -3.24 12.59 -10.82
CA SER A 384 -4.40 13.45 -11.04
C SER A 384 -4.10 14.64 -11.98
N ASP A 385 -2.85 15.12 -11.98
CA ASP A 385 -2.43 16.25 -12.81
C ASP A 385 -2.39 15.91 -14.32
N ALA A 386 -2.32 14.61 -14.64
CA ALA A 386 -2.39 14.12 -16.02
C ALA A 386 -3.81 14.06 -16.58
N VAL A 387 -4.84 13.98 -15.73
CA VAL A 387 -6.21 13.63 -16.15
C VAL A 387 -6.80 14.67 -17.08
N ASP A 388 -6.73 15.96 -16.74
CA ASP A 388 -7.36 17.01 -17.55
C ASP A 388 -6.67 17.15 -18.89
N THR A 389 -5.35 16.99 -18.97
CA THR A 389 -4.61 16.98 -20.22
C THR A 389 -4.93 15.74 -21.06
N ASN A 390 -5.12 14.56 -20.43
CA ASN A 390 -5.56 13.35 -21.12
C ASN A 390 -6.98 13.52 -21.71
N ILE A 391 -7.91 14.16 -20.99
CA ILE A 391 -9.25 14.49 -21.50
C ILE A 391 -9.14 15.38 -22.75
N ALA A 392 -8.26 16.39 -22.73
CA ALA A 392 -8.05 17.25 -23.87
C ALA A 392 -7.49 16.50 -25.08
N MET A 393 -6.55 15.54 -24.86
CA MET A 393 -6.01 14.69 -25.91
C MET A 393 -7.09 13.77 -26.51
N ASP A 394 -7.88 13.12 -25.69
CA ASP A 394 -8.95 12.23 -26.14
C ASP A 394 -10.00 12.99 -26.96
N ARG A 395 -10.37 14.20 -26.53
CA ARG A 395 -11.26 15.09 -27.29
C ARG A 395 -10.65 15.51 -28.63
N ALA A 396 -9.37 15.85 -28.66
CA ALA A 396 -8.67 16.21 -29.89
C ALA A 396 -8.67 15.07 -30.91
N LEU A 397 -8.45 13.82 -30.43
CA LEU A 397 -8.51 12.61 -31.28
C LEU A 397 -9.92 12.36 -31.84
N VAL A 398 -10.96 12.52 -31.02
CA VAL A 398 -12.35 12.34 -31.47
C VAL A 398 -12.73 13.40 -32.52
N VAL A 399 -12.32 14.66 -32.29
CA VAL A 399 -12.56 15.75 -33.26
C VAL A 399 -11.79 15.49 -34.55
N ASP A 400 -10.53 15.06 -34.48
CA ASP A 400 -9.71 14.73 -35.64
C ASP A 400 -10.34 13.61 -36.49
N ASP A 401 -10.83 12.54 -35.83
CA ASP A 401 -11.54 11.44 -36.50
C ASP A 401 -12.83 11.96 -37.18
N MET A 402 -13.65 12.76 -36.50
CA MET A 402 -14.86 13.33 -37.07
C MET A 402 -14.58 14.24 -38.26
N VAL A 403 -13.58 15.11 -38.16
CA VAL A 403 -13.20 16.03 -39.24
C VAL A 403 -12.68 15.27 -40.47
N LYS A 404 -11.83 14.25 -40.25
CA LYS A 404 -11.32 13.40 -41.32
C LYS A 404 -12.43 12.60 -42.02
N ARG A 405 -13.39 12.05 -41.26
CA ARG A 405 -14.54 11.36 -41.83
C ARG A 405 -15.48 12.31 -42.59
N ALA A 406 -15.74 13.49 -42.05
CA ALA A 406 -16.56 14.49 -42.71
C ALA A 406 -15.89 14.99 -44.01
N GLY A 407 -14.56 15.23 -43.96
CA GLY A 407 -13.78 15.64 -45.12
C GLY A 407 -13.68 14.57 -46.23
N ALA A 408 -13.62 13.27 -45.80
CA ALA A 408 -13.56 12.16 -46.73
C ALA A 408 -14.88 11.91 -47.50
N LYS A 409 -16.00 12.29 -46.91
CA LYS A 409 -17.32 12.00 -47.52
C LYS A 409 -17.84 13.09 -48.41
N GLY A 410 -17.27 14.27 -48.56
CA GLY A 410 -17.80 15.35 -49.36
C GLY A 410 -19.34 15.46 -49.36
N VAL A 411 -19.89 16.62 -49.46
CA VAL A 411 -21.35 16.78 -49.63
C VAL A 411 -21.62 16.90 -51.13
N MET A 412 -22.38 15.93 -51.69
CA MET A 412 -22.80 16.07 -53.07
C MET A 412 -24.04 16.98 -53.17
N MET A 413 -23.92 18.08 -53.84
CA MET A 413 -25.09 18.91 -54.19
C MET A 413 -25.66 18.35 -55.48
N VAL A 414 -26.91 17.92 -55.42
CA VAL A 414 -27.66 17.36 -56.52
C VAL A 414 -28.89 18.22 -56.79
N PRO A 415 -29.05 18.79 -57.98
CA PRO A 415 -30.30 19.43 -58.33
C PRO A 415 -31.44 18.44 -58.39
N GLU A 416 -32.60 18.84 -57.84
CA GLU A 416 -33.78 17.98 -57.63
C GLU A 416 -34.30 17.24 -58.87
N ASP A 417 -34.08 17.77 -60.05
CA ASP A 417 -34.61 17.30 -61.34
C ASP A 417 -33.57 16.48 -62.15
N ILE A 418 -32.44 16.10 -61.58
CA ILE A 418 -31.39 15.35 -62.26
C ILE A 418 -31.51 13.80 -62.05
N VAL A 419 -32.21 13.40 -61.01
CA VAL A 419 -32.40 11.93 -60.77
C VAL A 419 -33.25 11.33 -61.89
N PRO A 420 -32.82 10.19 -62.49
CA PRO A 420 -33.59 9.51 -63.49
C PRO A 420 -34.94 9.04 -62.95
N ASP A 421 -36.01 9.05 -63.79
CA ASP A 421 -37.36 8.68 -63.37
C ASP A 421 -37.49 7.19 -62.96
N TRP A 422 -36.50 6.39 -63.27
CA TRP A 422 -36.45 4.98 -62.95
C TRP A 422 -35.66 4.64 -61.66
N MET A 423 -35.05 5.69 -61.03
CA MET A 423 -34.21 5.56 -59.84
C MET A 423 -34.79 6.36 -58.69
N ASP A 424 -34.89 5.77 -57.50
CA ASP A 424 -35.33 6.48 -56.30
C ASP A 424 -34.18 7.30 -55.70
N TRP A 425 -34.50 8.35 -54.92
CA TRP A 425 -33.53 9.22 -54.24
C TRP A 425 -32.63 8.41 -53.29
N ASP A 426 -33.15 7.41 -52.59
CA ASP A 426 -32.37 6.59 -51.67
C ASP A 426 -31.36 5.73 -52.43
N GLU A 427 -31.75 5.16 -53.58
CA GLU A 427 -30.87 4.38 -54.45
C GLU A 427 -29.78 5.27 -55.10
N PHE A 428 -30.14 6.46 -55.53
CA PHE A 428 -29.20 7.47 -56.02
C PHE A 428 -28.15 7.85 -54.96
N ALA A 429 -28.61 8.08 -53.71
CA ALA A 429 -27.74 8.43 -52.58
C ALA A 429 -26.82 7.25 -52.25
N GLU A 430 -27.30 6.02 -52.26
CA GLU A 430 -26.51 4.83 -52.00
C GLU A 430 -25.41 4.62 -53.08
N GLN A 431 -25.74 4.78 -54.36
CA GLN A 431 -24.78 4.72 -55.44
C GLN A 431 -23.75 5.86 -55.37
N ALA A 432 -24.19 7.06 -55.04
CA ALA A 432 -23.34 8.21 -54.92
C ALA A 432 -22.35 8.13 -53.74
N THR A 433 -22.71 7.39 -52.69
CA THR A 433 -21.89 7.21 -51.48
C THR A 433 -21.08 5.91 -51.45
N SER A 434 -21.36 4.97 -52.42
CA SER A 434 -20.63 3.71 -52.49
C SER A 434 -19.21 3.91 -53.02
N ILE A 435 -18.28 3.07 -52.51
CA ILE A 435 -16.90 3.05 -53.03
C ILE A 435 -16.92 2.45 -54.45
N ASN A 436 -16.48 3.18 -55.44
CA ASN A 436 -16.54 2.87 -56.87
C ASN A 436 -17.98 2.84 -57.46
N GLY A 437 -18.92 3.53 -56.82
CA GLY A 437 -20.28 3.67 -57.37
C GLY A 437 -20.31 4.46 -58.67
N VAL A 438 -21.14 4.05 -59.58
CA VAL A 438 -21.41 4.75 -60.85
C VAL A 438 -22.78 5.40 -60.72
N VAL A 439 -22.82 6.72 -60.78
CA VAL A 439 -24.05 7.51 -60.67
C VAL A 439 -24.54 7.89 -62.06
N TYR A 440 -25.79 7.50 -62.37
CA TYR A 440 -26.46 7.93 -63.60
C TYR A 440 -27.30 9.15 -63.33
N TYR A 441 -27.23 10.17 -64.18
CA TYR A 441 -28.03 11.40 -64.06
C TYR A 441 -28.56 11.85 -65.42
N LYS A 442 -29.70 12.64 -65.40
CA LYS A 442 -30.26 13.24 -66.61
C LYS A 442 -29.49 14.50 -66.99
N PRO A 443 -28.81 14.55 -68.13
CA PRO A 443 -28.16 15.79 -68.59
C PRO A 443 -29.18 16.82 -69.05
N LYS A 444 -29.09 18.06 -68.54
CA LYS A 444 -29.84 19.21 -69.04
C LYS A 444 -28.93 20.11 -69.87
N PRO A 445 -29.45 20.73 -70.98
CA PRO A 445 -28.62 21.51 -71.92
C PRO A 445 -27.98 22.75 -71.31
N HIS A 446 -28.46 23.29 -70.22
CA HIS A 446 -27.91 24.39 -69.44
C HIS A 446 -28.08 24.18 -67.93
N GLY A 447 -28.15 22.90 -67.50
CA GLY A 447 -28.36 22.52 -66.11
C GLY A 447 -27.05 22.42 -65.35
N GLN A 448 -27.16 22.61 -64.01
CA GLN A 448 -26.09 22.34 -63.08
C GLN A 448 -25.82 20.83 -63.05
N THR A 449 -24.58 20.46 -63.08
CA THR A 449 -24.16 19.07 -62.84
C THR A 449 -24.05 18.79 -61.35
N PRO A 450 -24.21 17.52 -60.92
CA PRO A 450 -23.89 17.17 -59.54
C PRO A 450 -22.48 17.59 -59.20
N GLU A 451 -22.33 18.39 -58.15
CA GLU A 451 -21.04 18.89 -57.72
C GLU A 451 -20.73 18.39 -56.32
N MET A 452 -19.56 17.80 -56.15
CA MET A 452 -19.07 17.42 -54.81
C MET A 452 -18.41 18.61 -54.16
N ILE A 453 -19.06 19.16 -53.16
CA ILE A 453 -18.43 20.14 -52.28
C ILE A 453 -17.64 19.39 -51.24
N TYR A 454 -16.36 19.38 -51.41
CA TYR A 454 -15.47 19.00 -50.32
C TYR A 454 -15.41 20.20 -49.37
N SER A 455 -15.91 19.98 -48.15
CA SER A 455 -15.62 20.95 -47.09
C SER A 455 -14.09 21.09 -47.06
N HIS A 456 -13.59 22.23 -47.45
CA HIS A 456 -12.24 22.63 -47.14
C HIS A 456 -12.23 22.84 -45.63
N SER A 457 -12.25 21.74 -44.88
CA SER A 457 -11.91 21.80 -43.49
C SER A 457 -10.52 22.43 -43.47
N SER A 458 -10.44 23.67 -43.01
CA SER A 458 -9.19 24.23 -42.54
C SER A 458 -8.53 23.09 -41.78
N THR A 459 -7.37 22.65 -42.23
CA THR A 459 -6.63 21.63 -41.54
C THR A 459 -6.34 22.17 -40.14
N VAL A 460 -7.28 21.91 -39.24
CA VAL A 460 -7.03 22.12 -37.82
C VAL A 460 -5.82 21.22 -37.58
N ASP A 461 -4.72 21.80 -37.22
CA ASP A 461 -3.45 21.08 -37.04
C ASP A 461 -3.53 20.29 -35.73
N THR A 462 -4.43 19.30 -35.74
CA THR A 462 -4.72 18.40 -34.60
C THR A 462 -3.48 17.60 -34.22
N SER A 463 -2.61 17.30 -35.19
CA SER A 463 -1.37 16.55 -34.92
C SER A 463 -0.39 17.36 -34.07
N ASN A 464 -0.22 18.66 -34.38
CA ASN A 464 0.61 19.54 -33.56
C ASN A 464 0.00 19.78 -32.18
N MET A 465 -1.33 19.91 -32.11
CA MET A 465 -2.05 20.07 -30.85
C MET A 465 -1.86 18.82 -29.96
N ILE A 466 -2.02 17.62 -30.49
CA ILE A 466 -1.80 16.36 -29.75
C ILE A 466 -0.35 16.25 -29.28
N SER A 467 0.60 16.64 -30.14
CA SER A 467 2.04 16.64 -29.79
C SER A 467 2.34 17.64 -28.67
N LEU A 468 1.71 18.82 -28.70
CA LEU A 468 1.81 19.84 -27.65
C LEU A 468 1.22 19.34 -26.34
N LEU A 469 0.01 18.78 -26.37
CA LEU A 469 -0.66 18.22 -25.20
C LEU A 469 0.15 17.07 -24.58
N SER A 470 0.79 16.21 -25.41
CA SER A 470 1.66 15.14 -24.91
C SER A 470 2.88 15.71 -24.17
N ARG A 471 3.49 16.78 -24.67
CA ARG A 471 4.60 17.45 -23.97
C ARG A 471 4.13 18.12 -22.68
N LEU A 472 3.02 18.83 -22.71
CA LEU A 472 2.43 19.47 -21.52
C LEU A 472 2.11 18.42 -20.44
N LEU A 473 1.64 17.24 -20.83
CA LEU A 473 1.40 16.15 -19.91
C LEU A 473 2.73 15.66 -19.31
N GLU A 474 3.75 15.37 -20.13
CA GLU A 474 5.07 14.95 -19.66
C GLU A 474 5.69 15.99 -18.71
N ASP A 475 5.50 17.29 -18.99
CA ASP A 475 6.01 18.38 -18.16
C ASP A 475 5.22 18.52 -16.85
N SER A 476 3.88 18.40 -16.88
CA SER A 476 3.03 18.55 -15.67
C SER A 476 3.27 17.45 -14.66
N VAL A 477 3.44 16.20 -15.11
CA VAL A 477 3.67 15.03 -14.24
C VAL A 477 5.16 14.74 -14.06
N SER A 478 6.03 15.49 -14.69
CA SER A 478 7.49 15.31 -14.62
C SER A 478 7.98 13.89 -14.97
N VAL A 479 7.17 13.14 -15.74
CA VAL A 479 7.52 11.79 -16.21
C VAL A 479 8.03 11.88 -17.65
N THR A 480 9.35 11.98 -17.78
CA THR A 480 10.02 12.18 -19.07
C THR A 480 10.16 10.89 -19.87
N GLY A 481 10.41 11.02 -21.18
CA GLY A 481 10.69 9.90 -22.07
C GLY A 481 11.88 9.04 -21.64
N ALA A 482 12.88 9.62 -20.97
CA ALA A 482 14.02 8.89 -20.43
C ALA A 482 13.64 7.94 -19.31
N MET A 483 12.69 8.32 -18.42
CA MET A 483 12.15 7.44 -17.40
C MET A 483 11.31 6.31 -17.99
N GLN A 484 10.64 6.58 -19.10
CA GLN A 484 9.80 5.60 -19.81
C GLN A 484 10.61 4.60 -20.65
N GLY A 485 11.95 4.68 -20.64
CA GLY A 485 12.81 3.80 -21.42
C GLY A 485 12.81 4.09 -22.92
N LYS A 486 12.36 5.27 -23.36
CA LYS A 486 12.47 5.67 -24.77
C LYS A 486 13.94 5.75 -25.17
N THR A 487 14.28 5.19 -26.31
CA THR A 487 15.65 5.24 -26.87
C THR A 487 16.11 6.68 -27.06
N PRO A 488 17.33 7.00 -26.63
CA PRO A 488 17.88 8.33 -26.84
C PRO A 488 18.01 8.65 -28.34
N THR A 489 17.99 9.94 -28.68
CA THR A 489 18.24 10.40 -30.04
C THR A 489 19.62 9.95 -30.49
N ALA A 490 19.75 9.58 -31.76
CA ALA A 490 21.02 9.14 -32.32
C ALA A 490 22.13 10.19 -32.04
N GLY A 491 23.26 9.75 -31.50
CA GLY A 491 24.38 10.61 -31.10
C GLY A 491 24.45 10.98 -29.61
N THR A 492 23.47 10.58 -28.79
CA THR A 492 23.53 10.78 -27.33
C THR A 492 24.49 9.78 -26.69
N SER A 493 25.46 10.25 -25.90
CA SER A 493 26.37 9.35 -25.18
C SER A 493 25.66 8.62 -24.07
N ALA A 494 26.07 7.39 -23.74
CA ALA A 494 25.49 6.59 -22.66
C ALA A 494 25.53 7.32 -21.31
N ALA A 495 26.62 8.06 -21.04
CA ALA A 495 26.76 8.85 -19.82
C ALA A 495 25.75 10.00 -19.75
N LEU A 496 25.51 10.72 -20.87
CA LEU A 496 24.52 11.79 -20.91
C LEU A 496 23.11 11.23 -20.73
N TYR A 497 22.81 10.09 -21.32
CA TYR A 497 21.50 9.43 -21.13
C TYR A 497 21.27 8.95 -19.69
N ALA A 498 22.29 8.38 -19.05
CA ALA A 498 22.23 8.00 -17.63
C ALA A 498 22.00 9.24 -16.74
N GLN A 499 22.70 10.34 -17.02
CA GLN A 499 22.51 11.60 -16.31
C GLN A 499 21.10 12.19 -16.54
N GLN A 500 20.58 12.14 -17.76
CA GLN A 500 19.20 12.56 -18.06
C GLN A 500 18.18 11.71 -17.32
N LYS A 501 18.37 10.39 -17.24
CA LYS A 501 17.52 9.49 -16.47
C LYS A 501 17.54 9.84 -14.98
N GLN A 502 18.70 10.10 -14.42
CA GLN A 502 18.85 10.49 -13.01
C GLN A 502 18.21 11.85 -12.73
N ASN A 503 18.44 12.85 -13.56
CA ASN A 503 17.87 14.18 -13.41
C ASN A 503 16.34 14.18 -13.56
N SER A 504 15.79 13.31 -14.40
CA SER A 504 14.34 13.22 -14.60
C SER A 504 13.59 12.63 -13.40
N ALA A 505 14.27 11.89 -12.51
CA ALA A 505 13.67 11.41 -11.25
C ALA A 505 13.63 12.48 -10.14
N THR A 506 14.36 13.59 -10.30
CA THR A 506 14.47 14.64 -9.27
C THR A 506 13.11 15.26 -8.86
N PRO A 507 12.18 15.58 -9.78
CA PRO A 507 10.88 16.13 -9.39
C PRO A 507 10.00 15.14 -8.61
N LEU A 508 10.21 13.83 -8.79
CA LEU A 508 9.51 12.79 -8.07
C LEU A 508 10.17 12.43 -6.73
N ALA A 509 11.35 12.97 -6.44
CA ALA A 509 12.09 12.69 -5.22
C ALA A 509 11.24 12.90 -3.93
N PRO A 510 10.44 13.97 -3.78
CA PRO A 510 9.61 14.14 -2.58
C PRO A 510 8.56 13.04 -2.39
N LEU A 511 7.96 12.53 -3.48
CA LEU A 511 7.02 11.42 -3.43
C LEU A 511 7.72 10.12 -3.03
N LEU A 512 8.85 9.82 -3.69
CA LEU A 512 9.62 8.61 -3.45
C LEU A 512 10.26 8.59 -2.05
N GLU A 513 10.69 9.74 -1.54
CA GLU A 513 11.22 9.88 -0.18
C GLU A 513 10.16 9.59 0.87
N ARG A 514 8.95 10.15 0.70
CA ARG A 514 7.82 9.83 1.58
C ARG A 514 7.42 8.37 1.51
N PHE A 515 7.48 7.79 0.33
CA PHE A 515 7.20 6.36 0.16
C PHE A 515 8.25 5.49 0.84
N ARG A 516 9.53 5.83 0.75
CA ARG A 516 10.59 5.13 1.50
C ARG A 516 10.35 5.21 3.01
N PHE A 517 10.04 6.40 3.51
CA PHE A 517 9.70 6.58 4.92
C PHE A 517 8.50 5.72 5.36
N PHE A 518 7.44 5.68 4.55
CA PHE A 518 6.29 4.79 4.77
C PHE A 518 6.71 3.32 4.86
N MET A 519 7.54 2.86 3.93
CA MET A 519 8.03 1.49 3.92
C MET A 519 8.97 1.19 5.09
N ASP A 520 9.78 2.15 5.53
CA ASP A 520 10.62 2.03 6.74
C ASP A 520 9.75 1.87 7.99
N GLU A 521 8.65 2.60 8.10
CA GLU A 521 7.69 2.46 9.21
C GLU A 521 6.95 1.11 9.18
N VAL A 522 6.52 0.65 8.01
CA VAL A 522 5.93 -0.69 7.82
C VAL A 522 6.92 -1.75 8.29
N ALA A 523 8.17 -1.68 7.85
CA ALA A 523 9.22 -2.62 8.23
C ALA A 523 9.55 -2.55 9.73
N MET A 524 9.53 -1.35 10.34
CA MET A 524 9.75 -1.17 11.77
C MET A 524 8.62 -1.78 12.60
N LYS A 525 7.35 -1.55 12.22
CA LYS A 525 6.21 -2.18 12.91
C LYS A 525 6.28 -3.70 12.80
N LYS A 526 6.51 -4.21 11.60
CA LYS A 526 6.69 -5.64 11.35
C LYS A 526 7.80 -6.25 12.21
N LEU A 527 8.94 -5.57 12.32
CA LEU A 527 10.04 -5.99 13.17
C LEU A 527 9.61 -6.11 14.65
N LYS A 528 8.83 -5.16 15.15
CA LYS A 528 8.31 -5.21 16.52
C LYS A 528 7.35 -6.37 16.75
N PHE A 529 6.46 -6.65 15.79
CA PHE A 529 5.61 -7.85 15.84
C PHE A 529 6.43 -9.14 15.89
N ILE A 530 7.51 -9.22 15.11
CA ILE A 530 8.43 -10.35 15.11
C ILE A 530 9.12 -10.47 16.49
N GLN A 531 9.63 -9.37 17.05
CA GLN A 531 10.34 -9.37 18.33
C GLN A 531 9.47 -9.87 19.49
N GLU A 532 8.17 -9.52 19.51
CA GLU A 532 7.26 -9.88 20.60
C GLU A 532 6.69 -11.29 20.47
N ASN A 533 6.55 -11.80 19.24
CA ASN A 533 5.77 -13.01 18.99
C ASN A 533 6.59 -14.22 18.53
N TYR A 534 7.81 -14.03 17.98
CA TYR A 534 8.61 -15.13 17.50
C TYR A 534 9.26 -15.90 18.65
N THR A 535 9.28 -17.23 18.52
CA THR A 535 9.96 -18.15 19.43
C THR A 535 11.39 -18.39 18.97
N ILE A 536 12.23 -18.99 19.85
CA ILE A 536 13.61 -19.39 19.50
C ILE A 536 13.62 -20.33 18.28
N GLN A 537 12.60 -21.18 18.14
CA GLN A 537 12.50 -22.11 17.02
C GLN A 537 12.28 -21.38 15.70
N ASP A 538 11.44 -20.34 15.70
CA ASP A 538 11.15 -19.54 14.51
C ASP A 538 12.44 -18.83 14.02
N TYR A 539 13.22 -18.29 14.96
CA TYR A 539 14.52 -17.69 14.61
C TYR A 539 15.51 -18.72 14.07
N ALA A 540 15.58 -19.90 14.69
CA ALA A 540 16.53 -20.96 14.31
C ALA A 540 16.22 -21.55 12.92
N GLU A 541 14.94 -21.57 12.50
CA GLU A 541 14.56 -22.03 11.16
C GLU A 541 14.98 -21.05 10.05
N ILE A 542 15.10 -19.76 10.38
CA ILE A 542 15.33 -18.70 9.40
C ILE A 542 16.80 -18.32 9.30
N VAL A 543 17.49 -18.21 10.44
CA VAL A 543 18.89 -17.77 10.48
C VAL A 543 19.80 -18.94 10.14
N SER A 544 20.51 -18.83 9.03
CA SER A 544 21.34 -19.90 8.48
C SER A 544 22.76 -19.98 9.07
N SER A 545 23.18 -18.97 9.84
CA SER A 545 24.51 -18.89 10.43
C SER A 545 24.53 -19.36 11.88
N ASP A 546 25.27 -20.41 12.18
CA ASP A 546 25.48 -20.93 13.56
C ASP A 546 26.04 -19.85 14.51
N GLU A 547 26.88 -18.96 14.00
CA GLU A 547 27.45 -17.86 14.78
C GLU A 547 26.39 -16.81 15.15
N LEU A 548 25.52 -16.46 14.22
CA LEU A 548 24.40 -15.57 14.47
C LEU A 548 23.38 -16.18 15.41
N LEU A 549 23.09 -17.50 15.26
CA LEU A 549 22.23 -18.23 16.19
C LEU A 549 22.81 -18.27 17.61
N GLN A 550 24.13 -18.50 17.76
CA GLN A 550 24.77 -18.41 19.07
C GLN A 550 24.73 -17.01 19.67
N ALA A 551 24.91 -15.99 18.85
CA ALA A 551 24.76 -14.61 19.28
C ALA A 551 23.34 -14.30 19.73
N MET A 552 22.30 -14.82 19.02
CA MET A 552 20.88 -14.61 19.31
C MET A 552 20.37 -15.47 20.48
N ASN A 553 20.92 -16.65 20.72
CA ASN A 553 20.51 -17.55 21.80
C ASN A 553 20.76 -17.01 23.22
N LEU A 554 21.48 -15.89 23.34
CA LEU A 554 21.91 -15.40 24.66
C LEU A 554 20.77 -14.79 25.50
N ASN A 555 19.70 -14.24 24.94
CA ASN A 555 18.53 -13.84 25.72
C ASN A 555 17.36 -13.27 24.86
N LEU A 556 16.27 -14.01 24.67
CA LEU A 556 15.05 -13.50 24.02
C LEU A 556 14.47 -12.28 24.73
N ALA A 557 14.53 -12.23 26.06
CA ALA A 557 14.07 -11.08 26.84
C ALA A 557 14.87 -9.82 26.52
N MET A 558 16.19 -9.93 26.30
CA MET A 558 17.00 -8.80 25.86
C MET A 558 16.71 -8.37 24.43
N MET A 559 16.31 -9.28 23.55
CA MET A 559 15.99 -8.94 22.15
C MET A 559 14.74 -8.07 22.04
N GLY A 560 13.75 -8.26 22.91
CA GLY A 560 12.54 -7.43 22.99
C GLY A 560 12.85 -5.96 23.38
N ASP A 561 13.86 -5.76 24.23
CA ASP A 561 14.24 -4.42 24.73
C ASP A 561 15.24 -3.68 23.83
N LEU A 562 15.87 -4.38 22.86
CA LEU A 562 16.83 -3.76 21.96
C LEU A 562 16.15 -2.82 20.97
N LYS A 563 16.68 -1.60 20.88
CA LYS A 563 16.22 -0.62 19.92
C LYS A 563 16.99 -0.77 18.61
N TYR A 564 16.23 -0.88 17.54
CA TYR A 564 16.73 -1.01 16.18
C TYR A 564 16.32 0.18 15.31
N LYS A 565 17.09 0.40 14.26
CA LYS A 565 16.75 1.27 13.16
C LYS A 565 16.60 0.40 11.91
N VAL A 566 15.49 0.54 11.21
CA VAL A 566 15.26 -0.13 9.92
C VAL A 566 15.40 0.89 8.82
N ALA A 567 16.03 0.50 7.74
CA ALA A 567 16.11 1.28 6.51
C ALA A 567 15.88 0.37 5.32
N ILE A 568 15.08 0.81 4.37
CA ILE A 568 14.84 0.11 3.12
C ILE A 568 15.70 0.73 2.04
N GLY A 569 16.50 -0.09 1.42
CA GLY A 569 17.38 0.34 0.33
C GLY A 569 17.32 -0.62 -0.85
N PRO A 570 17.91 -0.23 -1.99
CA PRO A 570 17.99 -1.10 -3.14
C PRO A 570 18.65 -2.42 -2.72
N GLY A 571 17.96 -3.52 -3.02
CA GLY A 571 18.42 -4.85 -2.68
C GLY A 571 19.70 -5.18 -3.45
N THR A 572 20.59 -5.92 -2.81
CA THR A 572 21.83 -6.44 -3.43
C THR A 572 21.55 -7.42 -4.58
N ASP A 573 20.28 -7.75 -4.81
CA ASP A 573 19.81 -8.69 -5.83
C ASP A 573 19.42 -8.05 -7.16
N THR A 574 19.60 -6.73 -7.33
CA THR A 574 19.32 -6.09 -8.63
C THR A 574 20.38 -6.49 -9.66
N PRO A 575 20.01 -6.72 -10.95
CA PRO A 575 20.97 -7.05 -12.00
C PRO A 575 22.09 -6.01 -12.11
N GLN A 576 21.75 -4.72 -11.99
CA GLN A 576 22.70 -3.61 -12.05
C GLN A 576 23.71 -3.64 -10.90
N TYR A 577 23.22 -3.90 -9.66
CA TYR A 577 24.09 -4.01 -8.49
C TYR A 577 25.02 -5.24 -8.61
N ARG A 578 24.49 -6.37 -9.09
CA ARG A 578 25.29 -7.59 -9.32
C ARG A 578 26.38 -7.38 -10.36
N ASP A 579 26.07 -6.69 -11.43
CA ASP A 579 27.04 -6.40 -12.49
C ASP A 579 28.13 -5.43 -11.96
N GLN A 580 27.74 -4.38 -11.26
CA GLN A 580 28.66 -3.42 -10.64
C GLN A 580 29.50 -4.08 -9.55
N LEU A 581 28.89 -4.86 -8.66
CA LEU A 581 29.59 -5.62 -7.63
C LEU A 581 30.58 -6.61 -8.24
N ARG A 582 30.20 -7.28 -9.35
CA ARG A 582 31.06 -8.19 -10.09
C ARG A 582 32.27 -7.46 -10.67
N GLU A 583 32.08 -6.28 -11.26
CA GLU A 583 33.16 -5.47 -11.79
C GLU A 583 34.09 -4.98 -10.68
N ASP A 584 33.55 -4.46 -9.59
CA ASP A 584 34.31 -3.97 -8.43
C ASP A 584 35.12 -5.09 -7.78
N LEU A 585 34.49 -6.24 -7.53
CA LEU A 585 35.18 -7.43 -6.96
C LEU A 585 36.26 -7.96 -7.90
N LEU A 586 35.99 -7.98 -9.22
CA LEU A 586 36.97 -8.44 -10.20
C LEU A 586 38.19 -7.49 -10.27
N MET A 587 37.97 -6.20 -10.09
CA MET A 587 39.03 -5.20 -9.99
C MET A 587 39.89 -5.41 -8.73
N LEU A 588 39.29 -5.75 -7.60
CA LEU A 588 39.97 -6.06 -6.34
C LEU A 588 40.78 -7.37 -6.43
N VAL A 589 40.25 -8.39 -7.11
CA VAL A 589 40.99 -9.64 -7.40
C VAL A 589 42.18 -9.40 -8.32
N GLN A 590 42.00 -8.59 -9.38
CA GLN A 590 43.09 -8.22 -10.29
C GLN A 590 44.16 -7.39 -9.58
N GLY A 591 43.77 -6.54 -8.63
CA GLY A 591 44.66 -5.78 -7.77
C GLY A 591 45.35 -6.58 -6.66
N GLY A 592 45.05 -7.87 -6.54
CA GLY A 592 45.64 -8.78 -5.51
C GLY A 592 45.12 -8.51 -4.09
N ALA A 593 44.07 -7.71 -3.91
CA ALA A 593 43.50 -7.40 -2.60
C ALA A 593 42.51 -8.48 -2.10
N LEU A 594 41.97 -9.32 -3.00
CA LEU A 594 41.06 -10.40 -2.72
C LEU A 594 41.52 -11.67 -3.44
N SER A 595 41.29 -12.86 -2.81
CA SER A 595 41.52 -14.13 -3.47
C SER A 595 40.34 -14.50 -4.38
N MET A 596 40.57 -15.44 -5.33
CA MET A 596 39.48 -15.93 -6.20
C MET A 596 38.41 -16.68 -5.40
N LEU A 597 38.79 -17.24 -4.27
CA LEU A 597 37.88 -17.92 -3.35
C LEU A 597 36.94 -16.89 -2.68
N ASP A 598 37.49 -15.77 -2.17
CA ASP A 598 36.72 -14.70 -1.56
C ASP A 598 35.76 -14.07 -2.58
N TYR A 599 36.21 -13.95 -3.83
CA TYR A 599 35.36 -13.46 -4.95
C TYR A 599 34.13 -14.35 -5.15
N VAL A 600 34.30 -15.68 -5.18
CA VAL A 600 33.18 -16.62 -5.35
C VAL A 600 32.28 -16.64 -4.11
N GLN A 601 32.85 -16.48 -2.91
CA GLN A 601 32.08 -16.41 -1.65
C GLN A 601 31.19 -15.18 -1.57
N MET A 602 31.67 -14.05 -2.08
CA MET A 602 30.90 -12.78 -2.10
C MET A 602 29.85 -12.72 -3.23
N LEU A 603 30.02 -13.52 -4.29
CA LEU A 603 29.07 -13.61 -5.38
C LEU A 603 27.99 -14.65 -5.11
N ASN A 604 26.73 -14.23 -5.24
CA ASN A 604 25.59 -15.14 -5.15
C ASN A 604 25.36 -15.84 -6.50
N VAL A 605 26.25 -16.78 -6.84
CA VAL A 605 26.17 -17.53 -8.11
C VAL A 605 25.50 -18.88 -7.91
N PRO A 606 24.72 -19.35 -8.92
CA PRO A 606 24.27 -20.74 -8.93
C PRO A 606 25.48 -21.69 -8.89
N TYR A 607 25.39 -22.76 -8.13
CA TYR A 607 26.49 -23.76 -7.96
C TYR A 607 27.72 -23.26 -7.17
N LYS A 608 27.52 -22.27 -6.28
CA LYS A 608 28.57 -21.69 -5.43
C LYS A 608 29.46 -22.77 -4.76
N ALA A 609 28.83 -23.74 -4.09
CA ALA A 609 29.55 -24.83 -3.38
C ALA A 609 30.41 -25.68 -4.31
N GLU A 610 29.98 -25.94 -5.53
CA GLU A 610 30.75 -26.70 -6.52
C GLU A 610 31.96 -25.89 -7.02
N LEU A 611 31.79 -24.58 -7.21
CA LEU A 611 32.87 -23.68 -7.61
C LEU A 611 33.92 -23.53 -6.50
N GLU A 612 33.50 -23.39 -5.25
CA GLU A 612 34.39 -23.30 -4.09
C GLU A 612 35.22 -24.60 -3.96
N ARG A 613 34.59 -25.76 -4.09
CA ARG A 613 35.30 -27.06 -4.04
C ARG A 613 36.34 -27.15 -5.13
N ARG A 614 36.00 -26.79 -6.39
CA ARG A 614 36.98 -26.87 -7.52
C ARG A 614 38.13 -25.90 -7.35
N ILE A 615 37.88 -24.68 -6.85
CA ILE A 615 38.95 -23.72 -6.56
C ILE A 615 39.87 -24.22 -5.48
N GLN A 616 39.33 -24.83 -4.39
CA GLN A 616 40.14 -25.43 -3.33
C GLN A 616 40.95 -26.60 -3.82
N GLU A 617 40.37 -27.49 -4.65
CA GLU A 617 41.10 -28.61 -5.27
C GLU A 617 42.27 -28.12 -6.15
N HIS A 618 42.01 -27.07 -6.97
CA HIS A 618 43.05 -26.51 -7.82
C HIS A 618 44.16 -25.78 -7.04
N MET A 619 43.82 -25.10 -5.96
CA MET A 619 44.79 -24.49 -5.04
C MET A 619 45.61 -25.53 -4.31
N ALA A 620 45.02 -26.65 -3.91
CA ALA A 620 45.72 -27.78 -3.30
C ALA A 620 46.69 -28.48 -4.29
N GLU A 621 46.27 -28.66 -5.56
CA GLU A 621 47.14 -29.17 -6.63
C GLU A 621 48.32 -28.24 -6.90
N GLN A 622 48.10 -26.93 -6.97
CA GLN A 622 49.18 -25.95 -7.17
C GLN A 622 50.16 -25.96 -5.99
N ALA A 623 49.64 -26.02 -4.77
CA ALA A 623 50.50 -26.12 -3.58
C ALA A 623 51.31 -27.41 -3.54
N ALA A 624 50.73 -28.53 -3.98
CA ALA A 624 51.45 -29.82 -4.11
C ALA A 624 52.54 -29.79 -5.18
N LEU A 625 52.26 -29.16 -6.34
CA LEU A 625 53.25 -28.94 -7.42
C LEU A 625 54.37 -28.00 -6.99
N ALA A 626 54.07 -26.93 -6.26
CA ALA A 626 55.07 -26.02 -5.69
C ALA A 626 55.96 -26.68 -4.63
N ALA A 627 55.42 -27.59 -3.86
CA ALA A 627 56.17 -28.39 -2.88
C ALA A 627 57.10 -29.47 -3.53
N MET A 628 56.82 -29.88 -4.77
CA MET A 628 57.61 -30.82 -5.57
C MET A 628 58.70 -30.15 -6.43
N ALA A 629 58.69 -28.81 -6.54
CA ALA A 629 59.75 -28.09 -7.27
C ALA A 629 61.10 -28.23 -6.53
N PRO A 630 62.20 -28.63 -7.21
CA PRO A 630 63.52 -28.78 -6.54
C PRO A 630 63.98 -27.41 -6.03
N GLN A 631 64.35 -27.34 -4.78
CA GLN A 631 65.07 -26.21 -4.21
C GLN A 631 66.41 -26.10 -4.92
N GLU A 632 66.59 -25.14 -5.84
CA GLU A 632 67.90 -24.72 -6.28
C GLU A 632 68.66 -24.16 -5.09
N GLN A 633 69.70 -24.87 -4.66
CA GLN A 633 70.66 -24.41 -3.68
C GLN A 633 71.37 -23.15 -4.25
N PRO A 634 71.49 -22.07 -3.49
CA PRO A 634 72.33 -20.95 -3.91
C PRO A 634 73.76 -21.44 -4.01
N ALA A 635 74.37 -21.30 -5.22
CA ALA A 635 75.79 -21.49 -5.43
C ALA A 635 76.57 -20.49 -4.59
N GLU A 636 77.41 -20.95 -3.70
CA GLU A 636 78.46 -20.18 -3.03
C GLU A 636 79.43 -19.68 -4.10
N GLU A 637 79.55 -18.33 -4.23
CA GLU A 637 80.82 -17.64 -4.57
C GLU A 637 80.91 -16.31 -3.82
#